data_a69e2c93fa084811e2c5b54e0f0a520e
#
_entry.id   a69e2c93fa084811e2c5b54e0f0a520e
#
_cell.length_a   1.000
_cell.length_b   1.000
_cell.length_c   1.000
_cell.angle_alpha   90.00
_cell.angle_beta   90.00
_cell.angle_gamma   90.00
#
_symmetry.space_group_name_H-M   'P 1'
#
loop_
_entity.id
_entity.type
_entity.pdbx_description
1 polymer ?
#
loop_
_entity_poly.entity_id
_entity_poly.type
_entity_poly.pdbx_seq_one_letter_code
_entity_poly.pdbx_strand_id
1 'polypeptide(L)'
;MAATKKSAAASSSGSASDSLVNLVWIGAVAYTLLLFLFNAYVIRLQAIREYGPVIHEFDPYFNWRATQYLYENGYKKFFTWFDHKVWYPLGRPVGTTIYPGMQFTAVFLKDYVFGESMSLNDICCYIPVWFGVMATSLVGCIAYETSLSVNSGGNLIGVVVSALKGEYTQSKDMAAKSVTRRFFGLESPAVECAIFAMGFMAVVPAHLMRSVGGGYDNESVAVTAMTLTFYLWVRSLRNGEQYNYLFGILAGLAYFYMAAAWGGYIFVLNMVGAHAAFLVAIGRFSTNVYLSYTLFYVVGTLLAIQIPVVGWSPLKSLEQLPACFVFVVYQLLQYCESMRKKNKLSRKEAWAFRFKVFGGAALLGGLFIVAVTPKGYFGPISSRVRGLFVPHTKTGNPLVDSVAEHQAASQQAYWQYLHMLCFMAPIGFFIVLLRFGDSSCFLFVYAMAAYFFSHKMVRLILLAAPISSALGGIAVGRIVSWSTAVLLGENDQPVEKNVSTDEVKPKSEGKKKKKSSSSSNDGLTGVKAIRDGFAEASNSYEGKIVKSIAAVVMCASLYIQATTFSKYAWAISGSLSNPSIILKGQTRDGKIIKVDDYREAYWWLRDNTPEDARIMAWWDYGYQITGISNRTTIADGNTWNHEHIALLGKALTGSVEEGYQIARHLADYVLIWGGGGGDDLAKSPHLARIANSVYRDHCPGDVTCRAFGFLDRQGTPSPMMERSFLYNLHSHQIRPGVEADPTKFQEVYRTKYGKVRIFKIIGVSRQSKKWVEENRSCDAGGWFCPGKYPPGLKEILDKKKDFAQLEDFNRGTKDDEYQKEYFENLNNPELARKRAQMNEEMQQGSSQEPIKKRTKAITDEEKIEIYSTWEDTADTTLMWQIVTSNAVDDLKRWLDQDPGAAWLRSADGRGPMWWAFESKNQDIVSILMTAGVPHSDKDKNGLSPVDLLKE
;
A
#
# COMPACT_ATOMS: atom_id res chain seq x y z
N MET A 1 8.69 -62.85 -34.37
CA MET A 1 9.69 -62.30 -33.43
C MET A 1 10.25 -60.95 -33.84
N ALA A 2 10.24 -60.50 -35.12
CA ALA A 2 10.78 -59.19 -35.52
C ALA A 2 9.81 -58.01 -35.27
N ALA A 3 8.47 -58.24 -35.30
CA ALA A 3 7.47 -57.20 -35.04
C ALA A 3 7.35 -56.80 -33.58
N THR A 4 7.58 -57.72 -32.66
CA THR A 4 7.54 -57.48 -31.22
C THR A 4 8.78 -56.68 -30.70
N LYS A 5 9.95 -56.82 -31.34
CA LYS A 5 11.14 -56.08 -31.01
C LYS A 5 11.07 -54.61 -31.47
N LYS A 6 10.38 -54.29 -32.59
CA LYS A 6 10.18 -52.90 -33.05
C LYS A 6 9.20 -52.13 -32.16
N SER A 7 8.18 -52.77 -31.62
CA SER A 7 7.22 -52.16 -30.70
C SER A 7 7.84 -51.85 -29.35
N ALA A 8 8.70 -52.72 -28.82
CA ALA A 8 9.42 -52.51 -27.57
C ALA A 8 10.51 -51.40 -27.66
N ALA A 9 11.18 -51.31 -28.82
CA ALA A 9 12.18 -50.25 -29.03
C ALA A 9 11.55 -48.87 -29.23
N ALA A 10 10.34 -48.78 -29.86
CA ALA A 10 9.59 -47.52 -29.98
C ALA A 10 8.99 -47.05 -28.66
N SER A 11 8.56 -47.97 -27.77
CA SER A 11 8.05 -47.61 -26.46
C SER A 11 9.18 -47.20 -25.48
N SER A 12 10.39 -47.76 -25.62
CA SER A 12 11.55 -47.36 -24.78
C SER A 12 12.17 -46.01 -25.21
N SER A 13 12.14 -45.63 -26.49
CA SER A 13 12.62 -44.33 -26.96
C SER A 13 11.68 -43.17 -26.55
N GLY A 14 10.37 -43.36 -26.53
CA GLY A 14 9.41 -42.37 -26.04
C GLY A 14 9.57 -42.06 -24.55
N SER A 15 9.78 -43.12 -23.72
CA SER A 15 9.93 -42.92 -22.28
C SER A 15 11.24 -42.22 -21.88
N ALA A 16 12.34 -42.42 -22.64
CA ALA A 16 13.62 -41.76 -22.41
C ALA A 16 13.60 -40.29 -22.83
N SER A 17 12.93 -39.95 -23.92
CA SER A 17 12.71 -38.55 -24.36
C SER A 17 11.87 -37.77 -23.37
N ASP A 18 10.78 -38.36 -22.89
CA ASP A 18 9.88 -37.76 -21.89
C ASP A 18 10.60 -37.52 -20.56
N SER A 19 11.46 -38.43 -20.15
CA SER A 19 12.29 -38.30 -18.93
C SER A 19 13.29 -37.17 -19.05
N LEU A 20 13.95 -37.00 -20.21
CA LEU A 20 14.91 -35.92 -20.45
C LEU A 20 14.21 -34.54 -20.46
N VAL A 21 13.07 -34.41 -21.14
CA VAL A 21 12.26 -33.19 -21.18
C VAL A 21 11.83 -32.78 -19.78
N ASN A 22 11.37 -33.77 -18.97
CA ASN A 22 10.99 -33.49 -17.59
C ASN A 22 12.18 -33.05 -16.73
N LEU A 23 13.35 -33.62 -16.92
CA LEU A 23 14.58 -33.24 -16.18
C LEU A 23 15.02 -31.81 -16.53
N VAL A 24 15.02 -31.46 -17.83
CA VAL A 24 15.33 -30.10 -18.30
C VAL A 24 14.31 -29.08 -17.72
N TRP A 25 13.04 -29.43 -17.74
CA TRP A 25 11.99 -28.59 -17.17
C TRP A 25 12.15 -28.43 -15.65
N ILE A 26 12.46 -29.46 -14.90
CA ILE A 26 12.78 -29.41 -13.47
C ILE A 26 13.94 -28.46 -13.21
N GLY A 27 15.01 -28.55 -14.01
CA GLY A 27 16.18 -27.67 -13.90
C GLY A 27 15.79 -26.20 -14.16
N ALA A 28 15.01 -25.92 -15.20
CA ALA A 28 14.54 -24.58 -15.52
C ALA A 28 13.64 -24.00 -14.41
N VAL A 29 12.73 -24.82 -13.89
CA VAL A 29 11.85 -24.46 -12.76
C VAL A 29 12.66 -24.12 -11.51
N ALA A 30 13.60 -24.99 -11.14
CA ALA A 30 14.45 -24.79 -9.95
C ALA A 30 15.32 -23.52 -10.10
N TYR A 31 15.93 -23.32 -11.26
CA TYR A 31 16.73 -22.13 -11.56
C TYR A 31 15.89 -20.84 -11.46
N THR A 32 14.72 -20.83 -12.10
CA THR A 32 13.85 -19.64 -12.10
C THR A 32 13.32 -19.34 -10.70
N LEU A 33 12.96 -20.36 -9.92
CA LEU A 33 12.56 -20.24 -8.52
C LEU A 33 13.66 -19.58 -7.68
N LEU A 34 14.88 -20.10 -7.76
CA LEU A 34 16.03 -19.57 -7.03
C LEU A 34 16.34 -18.13 -7.47
N LEU A 35 16.28 -17.87 -8.77
CA LEU A 35 16.51 -16.53 -9.33
C LEU A 35 15.49 -15.51 -8.78
N PHE A 36 14.20 -15.87 -8.74
CA PHE A 36 13.16 -14.95 -8.27
C PHE A 36 13.25 -14.73 -6.75
N LEU A 37 13.52 -15.77 -5.95
CA LEU A 37 13.71 -15.62 -4.52
C LEU A 37 14.99 -14.83 -4.18
N PHE A 38 16.06 -15.06 -4.92
CA PHE A 38 17.29 -14.28 -4.79
C PHE A 38 17.06 -12.81 -5.16
N ASN A 39 16.35 -12.56 -6.26
CA ASN A 39 16.00 -11.20 -6.67
C ASN A 39 15.08 -10.52 -5.62
N ALA A 40 14.10 -11.25 -5.06
CA ALA A 40 13.26 -10.76 -3.97
C ALA A 40 14.06 -10.31 -2.75
N TYR A 41 15.11 -11.07 -2.42
CA TYR A 41 16.01 -10.76 -1.31
C TYR A 41 16.89 -9.54 -1.63
N VAL A 42 17.58 -9.56 -2.78
CA VAL A 42 18.59 -8.55 -3.14
C VAL A 42 17.97 -7.17 -3.39
N ILE A 43 16.79 -7.10 -4.03
CA ILE A 43 16.11 -5.82 -4.29
C ILE A 43 15.71 -5.12 -2.98
N ARG A 44 15.37 -5.87 -1.94
CA ARG A 44 15.01 -5.35 -0.61
C ARG A 44 16.21 -4.97 0.25
N LEU A 45 17.39 -5.51 -0.06
CA LEU A 45 18.63 -5.17 0.62
C LEU A 45 19.25 -3.84 0.17
N GLN A 46 18.70 -3.19 -0.85
CA GLN A 46 19.31 -2.02 -1.48
C GLN A 46 19.60 -0.92 -0.46
N ALA A 47 18.66 -0.64 0.46
CA ALA A 47 18.82 0.32 1.52
C ALA A 47 19.98 -0.05 2.48
N ILE A 48 20.04 -1.31 2.94
CA ILE A 48 21.10 -1.77 3.87
C ILE A 48 22.47 -1.73 3.20
N ARG A 49 22.56 -2.05 1.91
CA ARG A 49 23.82 -1.97 1.14
C ARG A 49 24.33 -0.55 0.99
N GLU A 50 23.42 0.41 0.84
CA GLU A 50 23.77 1.79 0.57
C GLU A 50 24.00 2.62 1.82
N TYR A 51 23.18 2.40 2.86
CA TYR A 51 23.18 3.21 4.08
C TYR A 51 23.63 2.45 5.34
N GLY A 52 23.86 1.13 5.22
CA GLY A 52 24.05 0.25 6.37
C GLY A 52 22.73 -0.12 7.04
N PRO A 53 22.76 -0.87 8.16
CA PRO A 53 21.57 -1.26 8.92
C PRO A 53 21.02 -0.08 9.72
N VAL A 54 20.34 0.83 9.03
CA VAL A 54 19.69 2.03 9.59
C VAL A 54 18.18 1.84 9.51
N ILE A 55 17.50 2.18 10.60
CA ILE A 55 16.05 2.21 10.61
C ILE A 55 15.55 3.44 9.84
N HIS A 56 14.59 3.24 8.96
CA HIS A 56 14.01 4.25 8.09
C HIS A 56 12.70 4.80 8.64
N GLU A 57 12.28 5.97 8.13
CA GLU A 57 10.99 6.61 8.38
C GLU A 57 10.73 6.97 9.86
N PHE A 58 9.48 7.12 10.25
CA PHE A 58 9.06 7.57 11.57
C PHE A 58 8.54 6.41 12.42
N ASP A 59 7.52 5.69 11.99
CA ASP A 59 6.88 4.59 12.72
C ASP A 59 7.86 3.44 13.07
N PRO A 60 8.81 3.07 12.22
CA PRO A 60 9.84 2.09 12.55
C PRO A 60 10.64 2.40 13.82
N TYR A 61 10.86 3.68 14.17
CA TYR A 61 11.55 4.03 15.41
C TYR A 61 10.73 3.74 16.67
N PHE A 62 9.40 3.89 16.60
CA PHE A 62 8.54 3.44 17.68
C PHE A 62 8.60 1.91 17.83
N ASN A 63 8.49 1.19 16.73
CA ASN A 63 8.56 -0.27 16.72
C ASN A 63 9.90 -0.77 17.28
N TRP A 64 11.01 -0.13 16.88
CA TRP A 64 12.34 -0.48 17.38
C TRP A 64 12.46 -0.21 18.89
N ARG A 65 12.02 0.97 19.35
CA ARG A 65 12.03 1.32 20.78
C ARG A 65 11.18 0.36 21.61
N ALA A 66 10.02 -0.06 21.10
CA ALA A 66 9.18 -1.04 21.75
C ALA A 66 9.83 -2.44 21.80
N THR A 67 10.55 -2.80 20.73
CA THR A 67 11.32 -4.06 20.68
C THR A 67 12.45 -4.05 21.68
N GLN A 68 13.18 -2.95 21.77
CA GLN A 68 14.25 -2.77 22.75
C GLN A 68 13.68 -2.86 24.18
N TYR A 69 12.57 -2.19 24.46
CA TYR A 69 11.92 -2.24 25.77
C TYR A 69 11.48 -3.67 26.14
N LEU A 70 10.93 -4.41 25.17
CA LEU A 70 10.56 -5.81 25.37
C LEU A 70 11.78 -6.68 25.68
N TYR A 71 12.86 -6.51 24.94
CA TYR A 71 14.10 -7.26 25.10
C TYR A 71 14.75 -7.02 26.48
N GLU A 72 14.82 -5.76 26.91
CA GLU A 72 15.45 -5.38 28.17
C GLU A 72 14.59 -5.69 29.41
N ASN A 73 13.27 -5.59 29.31
CA ASN A 73 12.37 -5.65 30.46
C ASN A 73 11.51 -6.91 30.52
N GLY A 74 11.45 -7.68 29.43
CA GLY A 74 10.64 -8.89 29.31
C GLY A 74 9.13 -8.62 29.13
N TYR A 75 8.39 -9.69 28.78
CA TYR A 75 7.00 -9.58 28.35
C TYR A 75 6.04 -9.06 29.44
N LYS A 76 6.28 -9.36 30.71
CA LYS A 76 5.39 -8.93 31.80
C LYS A 76 5.37 -7.41 31.95
N LYS A 77 6.55 -6.78 31.98
CA LYS A 77 6.68 -5.34 32.03
C LYS A 77 6.23 -4.69 30.73
N PHE A 78 6.44 -5.35 29.58
CA PHE A 78 6.00 -4.87 28.28
C PHE A 78 4.48 -4.67 28.21
N PHE A 79 3.67 -5.60 28.63
CA PHE A 79 2.20 -5.47 28.61
C PHE A 79 1.64 -4.50 29.66
N THR A 80 2.44 -4.12 30.66
CA THR A 80 2.10 -3.10 31.64
C THR A 80 2.88 -1.80 31.43
N TRP A 81 3.46 -1.61 30.25
CA TRP A 81 4.25 -0.43 29.95
C TRP A 81 3.37 0.79 29.74
N PHE A 82 3.47 1.74 30.65
CA PHE A 82 2.96 3.10 30.51
C PHE A 82 4.12 4.04 30.24
N ASP A 83 4.14 4.69 29.08
CA ASP A 83 5.25 5.52 28.62
C ASP A 83 5.01 7.00 28.92
N HIS A 84 5.79 7.57 29.85
CA HIS A 84 5.75 8.99 30.17
C HIS A 84 6.70 9.84 29.31
N LYS A 85 7.56 9.23 28.50
CA LYS A 85 8.45 9.96 27.58
C LYS A 85 7.75 10.38 26.28
N VAL A 86 6.49 10.02 26.10
CA VAL A 86 5.67 10.41 24.94
C VAL A 86 4.40 11.07 25.42
N TRP A 87 3.82 11.93 24.60
CA TRP A 87 2.55 12.59 24.88
C TRP A 87 2.54 13.39 26.19
N TYR A 88 3.68 14.05 26.48
CA TYR A 88 3.77 14.84 27.71
C TYR A 88 2.73 15.97 27.72
N PRO A 89 1.96 16.20 28.81
CA PRO A 89 2.09 15.58 30.13
C PRO A 89 1.27 14.30 30.34
N LEU A 90 0.48 13.86 29.34
CA LEU A 90 -0.53 12.79 29.50
C LEU A 90 0.10 11.40 29.62
N GLY A 91 1.13 11.13 28.87
CA GLY A 91 1.69 9.79 28.69
C GLY A 91 0.83 8.88 27.82
N ARG A 92 1.27 7.64 27.63
CA ARG A 92 0.55 6.65 26.78
C ARG A 92 0.68 5.23 27.33
N PRO A 93 -0.42 4.45 27.41
CA PRO A 93 -0.38 3.03 27.74
C PRO A 93 0.06 2.21 26.53
N VAL A 94 1.37 2.09 26.27
CA VAL A 94 1.90 1.43 25.09
C VAL A 94 1.60 -0.06 25.12
N GLY A 95 1.81 -0.74 26.25
CA GLY A 95 1.68 -2.19 26.35
C GLY A 95 0.30 -2.75 26.00
N THR A 96 -0.76 -1.96 26.13
CA THR A 96 -2.14 -2.36 25.80
C THR A 96 -2.64 -1.82 24.46
N THR A 97 -1.87 -0.95 23.79
CA THR A 97 -2.28 -0.30 22.53
C THR A 97 -1.39 -0.67 21.33
N ILE A 98 -0.31 -1.41 21.57
CA ILE A 98 0.59 -1.88 20.52
C ILE A 98 0.19 -3.27 19.99
N TYR A 99 0.42 -3.51 18.70
CA TYR A 99 0.37 -4.84 18.10
C TYR A 99 1.72 -5.54 18.29
N PRO A 100 1.86 -6.51 19.20
CA PRO A 100 3.18 -6.96 19.69
C PRO A 100 3.87 -8.01 18.80
N GLY A 101 3.20 -8.52 17.76
CA GLY A 101 3.68 -9.69 17.00
C GLY A 101 5.06 -9.50 16.37
N MET A 102 5.35 -8.32 15.83
CA MET A 102 6.65 -8.03 15.21
C MET A 102 7.77 -7.92 16.29
N GLN A 103 7.49 -7.26 17.41
CA GLN A 103 8.43 -7.09 18.51
C GLN A 103 8.82 -8.45 19.12
N PHE A 104 7.82 -9.31 19.37
CA PHE A 104 8.09 -10.69 19.86
C PHE A 104 8.87 -11.51 18.83
N THR A 105 8.61 -11.32 17.53
CA THR A 105 9.37 -11.99 16.47
C THR A 105 10.84 -11.57 16.50
N ALA A 106 11.12 -10.27 16.63
CA ALA A 106 12.50 -9.76 16.67
C ALA A 106 13.26 -10.25 17.90
N VAL A 107 12.63 -10.23 19.08
CA VAL A 107 13.23 -10.75 20.32
C VAL A 107 13.44 -12.25 20.22
N PHE A 108 12.47 -13.03 19.70
CA PHE A 108 12.63 -14.46 19.48
C PHE A 108 13.82 -14.77 18.56
N LEU A 109 13.96 -14.03 17.46
CA LEU A 109 15.09 -14.19 16.55
C LEU A 109 16.43 -13.86 17.23
N LYS A 110 16.46 -12.81 18.09
CA LYS A 110 17.65 -12.45 18.85
C LYS A 110 18.03 -13.54 19.83
N ASP A 111 17.08 -14.04 20.62
CA ASP A 111 17.38 -14.95 21.75
C ASP A 111 17.65 -16.38 21.28
N TYR A 112 16.91 -16.88 20.28
CA TYR A 112 16.90 -18.31 19.94
C TYR A 112 17.53 -18.64 18.58
N VAL A 113 17.70 -17.67 17.67
CA VAL A 113 18.21 -17.93 16.32
C VAL A 113 19.60 -17.35 16.12
N PHE A 114 19.78 -16.06 16.37
CA PHE A 114 21.02 -15.35 16.07
C PHE A 114 21.93 -15.14 17.28
N GLY A 115 21.40 -15.09 18.49
CA GLY A 115 22.20 -14.85 19.69
C GLY A 115 23.07 -13.60 19.56
N GLU A 116 24.35 -13.74 19.86
CA GLU A 116 25.32 -12.64 19.76
C GLU A 116 25.84 -12.37 18.34
N SER A 117 25.49 -13.21 17.34
CA SER A 117 25.97 -13.05 15.96
C SER A 117 25.37 -11.84 15.23
N MET A 118 24.20 -11.35 15.65
CA MET A 118 23.57 -10.16 15.12
C MET A 118 23.06 -9.26 16.23
N SER A 119 23.22 -7.94 16.06
CA SER A 119 22.62 -6.95 16.96
C SER A 119 21.10 -6.94 16.82
N LEU A 120 20.38 -6.52 17.86
CA LEU A 120 18.92 -6.37 17.80
C LEU A 120 18.51 -5.37 16.70
N ASN A 121 19.28 -4.29 16.52
CA ASN A 121 19.07 -3.31 15.44
C ASN A 121 19.18 -3.96 14.06
N ASP A 122 20.21 -4.78 13.83
CA ASP A 122 20.38 -5.47 12.54
C ASP A 122 19.21 -6.39 12.27
N ILE A 123 18.78 -7.20 13.25
CA ILE A 123 17.63 -8.09 13.13
C ILE A 123 16.39 -7.27 12.73
N CYS A 124 16.11 -6.15 13.41
CA CYS A 124 15.00 -5.28 13.07
C CYS A 124 15.10 -4.74 11.62
N CYS A 125 16.30 -4.36 11.17
CA CYS A 125 16.53 -3.90 9.80
C CYS A 125 16.34 -5.00 8.75
N TYR A 126 16.66 -6.27 9.08
CA TYR A 126 16.55 -7.39 8.14
C TYR A 126 15.17 -8.07 8.14
N ILE A 127 14.35 -7.96 9.20
CA ILE A 127 13.01 -8.55 9.27
C ILE A 127 12.15 -8.23 8.03
N PRO A 128 12.03 -6.96 7.56
CA PRO A 128 11.26 -6.67 6.37
C PRO A 128 11.73 -7.44 5.13
N VAL A 129 13.03 -7.62 4.98
CA VAL A 129 13.63 -8.38 3.86
C VAL A 129 13.25 -9.84 3.92
N TRP A 130 13.45 -10.49 5.07
CA TRP A 130 13.14 -11.92 5.24
C TRP A 130 11.67 -12.21 5.08
N PHE A 131 10.83 -11.43 5.73
CA PHE A 131 9.37 -11.55 5.60
C PHE A 131 8.89 -11.21 4.19
N GLY A 132 9.53 -10.27 3.49
CA GLY A 132 9.24 -9.98 2.08
C GLY A 132 9.50 -11.17 1.15
N VAL A 133 10.56 -11.94 1.38
CA VAL A 133 10.84 -13.19 0.65
C VAL A 133 9.83 -14.29 1.02
N MET A 134 9.48 -14.42 2.30
CA MET A 134 8.46 -15.37 2.75
C MET A 134 7.09 -15.07 2.12
N ALA A 135 6.66 -13.81 2.12
CA ALA A 135 5.42 -13.38 1.46
C ALA A 135 5.44 -13.71 -0.04
N THR A 136 6.57 -13.50 -0.70
CA THR A 136 6.77 -13.87 -2.12
C THR A 136 6.53 -15.36 -2.35
N SER A 137 7.11 -16.21 -1.51
CA SER A 137 6.93 -17.67 -1.57
C SER A 137 5.47 -18.07 -1.33
N LEU A 138 4.81 -17.47 -0.33
CA LEU A 138 3.42 -17.76 0.02
C LEU A 138 2.43 -17.35 -1.08
N VAL A 139 2.66 -16.25 -1.78
CA VAL A 139 1.84 -15.87 -2.95
C VAL A 139 1.96 -16.91 -4.06
N GLY A 140 3.16 -17.46 -4.29
CA GLY A 140 3.33 -18.61 -5.18
C GLY A 140 2.54 -19.85 -4.74
N CYS A 141 2.55 -20.15 -3.44
CA CYS A 141 1.75 -21.25 -2.89
C CYS A 141 0.24 -21.03 -3.08
N ILE A 142 -0.25 -19.80 -2.90
CA ILE A 142 -1.65 -19.43 -3.19
C ILE A 142 -1.95 -19.65 -4.68
N ALA A 143 -1.09 -19.17 -5.56
CA ALA A 143 -1.26 -19.32 -7.01
C ALA A 143 -1.23 -20.79 -7.43
N TYR A 144 -0.40 -21.63 -6.79
CA TYR A 144 -0.38 -23.07 -7.00
C TYR A 144 -1.71 -23.71 -6.64
N GLU A 145 -2.18 -23.56 -5.39
CA GLU A 145 -3.42 -24.18 -4.89
C GLU A 145 -4.64 -23.75 -5.71
N THR A 146 -4.73 -22.46 -6.02
CA THR A 146 -5.84 -21.93 -6.79
C THR A 146 -5.80 -22.37 -8.26
N SER A 147 -4.59 -22.56 -8.84
CA SER A 147 -4.43 -23.09 -10.20
C SER A 147 -4.83 -24.55 -10.34
N LEU A 148 -4.61 -25.38 -9.32
CA LEU A 148 -5.15 -26.74 -9.26
C LEU A 148 -6.69 -26.73 -9.28
N SER A 149 -7.28 -25.84 -8.51
CA SER A 149 -8.74 -25.65 -8.46
C SER A 149 -9.33 -25.16 -9.79
N VAL A 150 -8.60 -24.30 -10.53
CA VAL A 150 -8.96 -23.85 -11.89
C VAL A 150 -8.97 -25.03 -12.88
N ASN A 151 -8.09 -25.99 -12.72
CA ASN A 151 -8.05 -27.17 -13.59
C ASN A 151 -9.30 -28.04 -13.49
N SER A 152 -9.87 -28.15 -12.28
CA SER A 152 -11.04 -29.00 -11.98
C SER A 152 -12.37 -28.23 -11.94
N GLY A 153 -12.37 -26.90 -12.08
CA GLY A 153 -13.56 -26.04 -11.93
C GLY A 153 -14.45 -26.01 -13.17
N GLY A 154 -15.76 -25.76 -12.96
CA GLY A 154 -16.74 -25.41 -13.99
C GLY A 154 -16.76 -23.91 -14.28
N ASN A 155 -17.43 -23.44 -15.34
CA ASN A 155 -17.62 -22.03 -15.57
C ASN A 155 -18.58 -21.40 -14.53
N LEU A 156 -18.39 -20.13 -14.20
CA LEU A 156 -19.19 -19.42 -13.20
C LEU A 156 -20.70 -19.53 -13.47
N ILE A 157 -21.13 -19.36 -14.72
CA ILE A 157 -22.53 -19.43 -15.11
C ILE A 157 -23.08 -20.82 -14.81
N GLY A 158 -22.39 -21.90 -15.21
CA GLY A 158 -22.75 -23.26 -14.92
C GLY A 158 -22.85 -23.56 -13.42
N VAL A 159 -21.93 -23.06 -12.63
CA VAL A 159 -21.93 -23.19 -11.16
C VAL A 159 -23.12 -22.49 -10.54
N VAL A 160 -23.42 -21.25 -10.93
CA VAL A 160 -24.59 -20.50 -10.47
C VAL A 160 -25.90 -21.16 -10.88
N VAL A 161 -26.01 -21.60 -12.13
CA VAL A 161 -27.23 -22.33 -12.63
C VAL A 161 -27.45 -23.64 -11.87
N SER A 162 -26.39 -24.40 -11.59
CA SER A 162 -26.47 -25.61 -10.77
C SER A 162 -26.89 -25.31 -9.34
N ALA A 163 -26.35 -24.23 -8.76
CA ALA A 163 -26.73 -23.77 -7.42
C ALA A 163 -28.21 -23.36 -7.35
N LEU A 164 -28.70 -22.61 -8.34
CA LEU A 164 -30.13 -22.21 -8.44
C LEU A 164 -31.04 -23.41 -8.63
N LYS A 165 -30.61 -24.44 -9.36
CA LYS A 165 -31.32 -25.71 -9.48
C LYS A 165 -31.26 -26.57 -8.21
N GLY A 166 -30.41 -26.18 -7.23
CA GLY A 166 -30.16 -26.92 -6.00
C GLY A 166 -29.45 -28.25 -6.21
N GLU A 167 -28.72 -28.37 -7.31
CA GLU A 167 -27.85 -29.48 -7.58
C GLU A 167 -26.50 -29.17 -6.89
N TYR A 168 -26.15 -29.91 -5.83
CA TYR A 168 -24.83 -29.87 -5.22
C TYR A 168 -23.83 -30.51 -6.21
N THR A 169 -23.25 -29.72 -7.07
CA THR A 169 -22.10 -30.15 -7.82
C THR A 169 -20.86 -30.15 -6.92
N GLN A 170 -20.61 -31.27 -6.23
CA GLN A 170 -19.21 -31.60 -5.92
C GLN A 170 -18.44 -31.49 -7.23
N SER A 171 -17.34 -30.74 -7.25
CA SER A 171 -16.44 -30.78 -8.39
C SER A 171 -16.06 -32.27 -8.53
N LYS A 172 -16.64 -32.96 -9.55
CA LYS A 172 -16.12 -34.24 -9.94
C LYS A 172 -14.67 -33.93 -10.34
N ASP A 173 -13.74 -34.54 -9.66
CA ASP A 173 -12.37 -34.57 -10.12
C ASP A 173 -12.43 -35.17 -11.52
N MET A 174 -12.46 -34.30 -12.54
CA MET A 174 -12.19 -34.74 -13.89
C MET A 174 -10.74 -35.22 -13.80
N ALA A 175 -10.55 -36.53 -13.95
CA ALA A 175 -9.23 -37.16 -13.96
C ALA A 175 -8.34 -36.29 -14.83
N ALA A 176 -7.33 -35.69 -14.16
CA ALA A 176 -6.41 -34.80 -14.85
C ALA A 176 -5.85 -35.55 -16.04
N LYS A 177 -5.98 -34.96 -17.25
CA LYS A 177 -5.26 -35.47 -18.41
C LYS A 177 -3.80 -35.67 -17.97
N SER A 178 -3.23 -36.82 -18.28
CA SER A 178 -1.86 -37.19 -17.90
C SER A 178 -0.91 -35.99 -18.12
N VAL A 179 -0.51 -35.33 -17.03
CA VAL A 179 0.46 -34.25 -17.07
C VAL A 179 1.81 -34.88 -17.14
N THR A 180 2.51 -34.76 -18.26
CA THR A 180 3.81 -35.40 -18.51
C THR A 180 4.91 -34.80 -17.68
N ARG A 181 4.80 -33.49 -17.31
CA ARG A 181 5.83 -32.76 -16.56
C ARG A 181 5.43 -32.59 -15.09
N ARG A 182 6.31 -33.03 -14.19
CA ARG A 182 6.09 -32.88 -12.73
C ARG A 182 7.37 -32.45 -12.03
N PHE A 183 7.22 -31.50 -11.11
CA PHE A 183 8.28 -31.04 -10.21
C PHE A 183 8.03 -31.63 -8.81
N PHE A 184 8.83 -32.61 -8.41
CA PHE A 184 8.64 -33.36 -7.14
C PHE A 184 7.18 -33.79 -6.90
N GLY A 185 6.52 -34.29 -7.93
CA GLY A 185 5.13 -34.75 -7.87
C GLY A 185 4.08 -33.64 -8.09
N LEU A 186 4.48 -32.37 -8.19
CA LEU A 186 3.59 -31.23 -8.45
C LEU A 186 3.34 -31.04 -9.95
N GLU A 187 2.12 -30.66 -10.32
CA GLU A 187 1.70 -30.53 -11.73
C GLU A 187 2.25 -29.28 -12.42
N SER A 188 2.81 -29.43 -13.61
CA SER A 188 3.45 -28.40 -14.42
C SER A 188 2.65 -27.09 -14.55
N PRO A 189 1.38 -27.08 -15.03
CA PRO A 189 0.68 -25.81 -15.22
C PRO A 189 0.47 -25.02 -13.92
N ALA A 190 0.35 -25.69 -12.78
CA ALA A 190 0.18 -25.03 -11.49
C ALA A 190 1.52 -24.52 -10.95
N VAL A 191 2.60 -25.28 -11.16
CA VAL A 191 3.97 -24.87 -10.78
C VAL A 191 4.39 -23.63 -11.55
N GLU A 192 4.15 -23.58 -12.85
CA GLU A 192 4.46 -22.41 -13.70
C GLU A 192 3.68 -21.17 -13.23
N CYS A 193 2.39 -21.31 -12.91
CA CYS A 193 1.60 -20.22 -12.32
C CYS A 193 2.20 -19.74 -10.98
N ALA A 194 2.63 -20.65 -10.13
CA ALA A 194 3.24 -20.33 -8.84
C ALA A 194 4.55 -19.53 -9.00
N ILE A 195 5.43 -19.98 -9.90
CA ILE A 195 6.74 -19.35 -10.12
C ILE A 195 6.56 -17.93 -10.65
N PHE A 196 5.68 -17.72 -11.66
CA PHE A 196 5.46 -16.37 -12.17
C PHE A 196 4.75 -15.47 -11.15
N ALA A 197 3.88 -16.02 -10.29
CA ALA A 197 3.33 -15.26 -9.17
C ALA A 197 4.42 -14.82 -8.18
N MET A 198 5.39 -15.69 -7.88
CA MET A 198 6.57 -15.34 -7.09
C MET A 198 7.40 -14.26 -7.80
N GLY A 199 7.63 -14.38 -9.10
CA GLY A 199 8.37 -13.40 -9.90
C GLY A 199 7.75 -12.00 -9.82
N PHE A 200 6.44 -11.90 -9.93
CA PHE A 200 5.73 -10.63 -9.76
C PHE A 200 5.81 -10.10 -8.33
N MET A 201 5.52 -10.95 -7.33
CA MET A 201 5.53 -10.52 -5.93
C MET A 201 6.94 -10.16 -5.45
N ALA A 202 7.98 -10.73 -6.05
CA ALA A 202 9.36 -10.40 -5.75
C ALA A 202 9.69 -8.91 -5.98
N VAL A 203 9.10 -8.32 -7.03
CA VAL A 203 9.48 -6.99 -7.52
C VAL A 203 8.34 -5.96 -7.53
N VAL A 204 7.10 -6.35 -7.20
CA VAL A 204 5.96 -5.41 -7.24
C VAL A 204 6.15 -4.22 -6.30
N PRO A 205 6.15 -2.96 -6.79
CA PRO A 205 6.43 -1.78 -5.98
C PRO A 205 5.48 -1.63 -4.78
N ALA A 206 4.20 -1.97 -4.93
CA ALA A 206 3.21 -1.89 -3.85
C ALA A 206 3.58 -2.72 -2.61
N HIS A 207 4.38 -3.79 -2.76
CA HIS A 207 4.90 -4.56 -1.63
C HIS A 207 6.31 -4.13 -1.24
N LEU A 208 7.14 -3.70 -2.21
CA LEU A 208 8.50 -3.23 -1.92
C LEU A 208 8.49 -2.06 -0.95
N MET A 209 7.56 -1.10 -1.12
CA MET A 209 7.46 0.08 -0.25
C MET A 209 7.32 -0.24 1.25
N ARG A 210 6.87 -1.45 1.61
CA ARG A 210 6.69 -1.89 3.00
C ARG A 210 7.60 -3.08 3.39
N SER A 211 8.58 -3.41 2.56
CA SER A 211 9.45 -4.56 2.79
C SER A 211 10.93 -4.32 2.47
N VAL A 212 11.35 -3.06 2.27
CA VAL A 212 12.76 -2.71 2.14
C VAL A 212 13.50 -2.83 3.48
N GLY A 213 14.79 -3.16 3.42
CA GLY A 213 15.60 -3.27 4.63
C GLY A 213 15.67 -1.96 5.39
N GLY A 214 15.53 -2.00 6.71
CA GLY A 214 15.42 -0.82 7.58
C GLY A 214 14.00 -0.28 7.74
N GLY A 215 13.04 -0.67 6.89
CA GLY A 215 11.63 -0.32 7.04
C GLY A 215 10.93 -1.23 8.07
N TYR A 216 11.35 -1.17 9.32
CA TYR A 216 10.85 -2.00 10.42
C TYR A 216 9.46 -1.58 10.87
N ASP A 217 8.47 -1.84 9.99
CA ASP A 217 7.08 -1.51 10.24
C ASP A 217 6.19 -2.77 10.26
N ASN A 218 5.10 -2.71 11.00
CA ASN A 218 4.14 -3.79 11.21
C ASN A 218 3.66 -4.44 9.91
N GLU A 219 3.49 -3.64 8.85
CA GLU A 219 3.01 -4.10 7.55
C GLU A 219 3.97 -5.09 6.89
N SER A 220 5.28 -4.99 7.15
CA SER A 220 6.28 -5.90 6.61
C SER A 220 6.04 -7.36 7.02
N VAL A 221 5.66 -7.56 8.29
CA VAL A 221 5.34 -8.88 8.86
C VAL A 221 3.89 -9.27 8.56
N ALA A 222 2.99 -8.30 8.60
CA ALA A 222 1.55 -8.51 8.40
C ALA A 222 1.20 -9.08 7.03
N VAL A 223 1.86 -8.62 5.95
CA VAL A 223 1.62 -9.17 4.60
C VAL A 223 1.97 -10.66 4.54
N THR A 224 3.04 -11.08 5.22
CA THR A 224 3.40 -12.49 5.32
C THR A 224 2.36 -13.28 6.11
N ALA A 225 1.92 -12.77 7.25
CA ALA A 225 0.90 -13.42 8.09
C ALA A 225 -0.45 -13.51 7.34
N MET A 226 -0.84 -12.48 6.62
CA MET A 226 -2.02 -12.44 5.76
C MET A 226 -1.95 -13.49 4.66
N THR A 227 -0.87 -13.51 3.89
CA THR A 227 -0.68 -14.48 2.80
C THR A 227 -0.57 -15.92 3.30
N LEU A 228 0.03 -16.13 4.48
CA LEU A 228 0.05 -17.45 5.13
C LEU A 228 -1.35 -17.89 5.53
N THR A 229 -2.14 -17.00 6.14
CA THR A 229 -3.54 -17.29 6.50
C THR A 229 -4.35 -17.67 5.26
N PHE A 230 -4.23 -16.91 4.18
CA PHE A 230 -4.94 -17.17 2.93
C PHE A 230 -4.47 -18.46 2.25
N TYR A 231 -3.18 -18.74 2.25
CA TYR A 231 -2.65 -20.01 1.73
C TYR A 231 -3.22 -21.20 2.49
N LEU A 232 -3.13 -21.18 3.82
CA LEU A 232 -3.61 -22.29 4.65
C LEU A 232 -5.12 -22.46 4.55
N TRP A 233 -5.86 -21.36 4.41
CA TRP A 233 -7.30 -21.38 4.16
C TRP A 233 -7.63 -22.05 2.81
N VAL A 234 -7.05 -21.60 1.70
CA VAL A 234 -7.32 -22.22 0.39
C VAL A 234 -6.82 -23.66 0.31
N ARG A 235 -5.72 -23.98 0.99
CA ARG A 235 -5.20 -25.34 1.11
C ARG A 235 -6.16 -26.26 1.85
N SER A 236 -6.85 -25.78 2.87
CA SER A 236 -7.86 -26.54 3.63
C SER A 236 -9.04 -26.98 2.79
N LEU A 237 -9.28 -26.30 1.66
CA LEU A 237 -10.40 -26.56 0.75
C LEU A 237 -10.07 -27.57 -0.38
N ARG A 238 -8.84 -28.11 -0.42
CA ARG A 238 -8.43 -29.08 -1.44
C ARG A 238 -9.30 -30.35 -1.33
N ASN A 239 -9.84 -30.78 -2.46
CA ASN A 239 -10.66 -32.00 -2.51
C ASN A 239 -9.79 -33.26 -2.59
N GLY A 240 -10.37 -34.38 -2.16
CA GLY A 240 -9.78 -35.72 -2.33
C GLY A 240 -8.77 -36.13 -1.25
N GLU A 241 -8.36 -35.25 -0.36
CA GLU A 241 -7.45 -35.59 0.76
C GLU A 241 -8.23 -35.65 2.08
N GLN A 242 -8.01 -36.70 2.83
CA GLN A 242 -8.60 -36.88 4.18
C GLN A 242 -7.91 -35.93 5.16
N TYR A 243 -8.66 -35.30 6.07
CA TYR A 243 -8.16 -34.38 7.10
C TYR A 243 -7.65 -32.99 6.61
N ASN A 244 -7.92 -32.58 5.39
CA ASN A 244 -7.55 -31.23 4.91
C ASN A 244 -8.09 -30.12 5.80
N TYR A 245 -9.24 -30.33 6.45
CA TYR A 245 -9.83 -29.35 7.38
C TYR A 245 -8.90 -28.99 8.56
N LEU A 246 -7.90 -29.81 8.88
CA LEU A 246 -6.91 -29.50 9.91
C LEU A 246 -6.05 -28.28 9.53
N PHE A 247 -5.87 -27.99 8.24
CA PHE A 247 -5.28 -26.73 7.80
C PHE A 247 -6.10 -25.51 8.25
N GLY A 248 -7.38 -25.67 8.60
CA GLY A 248 -8.19 -24.64 9.24
C GLY A 248 -7.63 -24.22 10.61
N ILE A 249 -7.09 -25.15 11.40
CA ILE A 249 -6.40 -24.84 12.67
C ILE A 249 -5.15 -24.00 12.41
N LEU A 250 -4.33 -24.42 11.42
CA LEU A 250 -3.13 -23.69 11.06
C LEU A 250 -3.45 -22.29 10.51
N ALA A 251 -4.55 -22.17 9.73
CA ALA A 251 -5.04 -20.88 9.27
C ALA A 251 -5.50 -19.99 10.45
N GLY A 252 -6.14 -20.57 11.48
CA GLY A 252 -6.49 -19.87 12.72
C GLY A 252 -5.26 -19.39 13.49
N LEU A 253 -4.20 -20.18 13.57
CA LEU A 253 -2.92 -19.79 14.18
C LEU A 253 -2.21 -18.69 13.39
N ALA A 254 -2.21 -18.79 12.05
CA ALA A 254 -1.65 -17.74 11.19
C ALA A 254 -2.44 -16.43 11.32
N TYR A 255 -3.77 -16.51 11.42
CA TYR A 255 -4.63 -15.36 11.69
C TYR A 255 -4.38 -14.75 13.08
N PHE A 256 -4.16 -15.55 14.11
CA PHE A 256 -3.74 -15.04 15.42
C PHE A 256 -2.45 -14.24 15.34
N TYR A 257 -1.45 -14.74 14.60
CA TYR A 257 -0.21 -14.01 14.38
C TYR A 257 -0.44 -12.71 13.58
N MET A 258 -1.34 -12.74 12.58
CA MET A 258 -1.78 -11.55 11.85
C MET A 258 -2.43 -10.52 12.78
N ALA A 259 -3.31 -10.95 13.69
CA ALA A 259 -3.97 -10.09 14.67
C ALA A 259 -2.98 -9.50 15.69
N ALA A 260 -1.91 -10.25 16.02
CA ALA A 260 -0.84 -9.75 16.86
C ALA A 260 0.07 -8.76 16.14
N ALA A 261 0.16 -8.82 14.81
CA ALA A 261 1.08 -8.00 14.02
C ALA A 261 0.51 -6.66 13.56
N TRP A 262 -0.78 -6.60 13.17
CA TRP A 262 -1.33 -5.39 12.53
C TRP A 262 -2.85 -5.28 12.62
N GLY A 263 -3.35 -4.04 12.76
CA GLY A 263 -4.78 -3.73 12.79
C GLY A 263 -5.58 -4.14 11.54
N GLY A 264 -4.89 -4.42 10.42
CA GLY A 264 -5.50 -4.97 9.20
C GLY A 264 -6.00 -6.41 9.32
N TYR A 265 -5.87 -7.06 10.48
CA TYR A 265 -6.43 -8.39 10.73
C TYR A 265 -7.94 -8.47 10.52
N ILE A 266 -8.66 -7.34 10.68
CA ILE A 266 -10.09 -7.22 10.41
C ILE A 266 -10.40 -7.58 8.95
N PHE A 267 -9.56 -7.08 8.02
CA PHE A 267 -9.68 -7.42 6.60
C PHE A 267 -9.50 -8.92 6.37
N VAL A 268 -8.51 -9.54 7.00
CA VAL A 268 -8.22 -10.98 6.83
C VAL A 268 -9.35 -11.84 7.35
N LEU A 269 -9.89 -11.53 8.54
CA LEU A 269 -11.04 -12.23 9.13
C LEU A 269 -12.25 -12.19 8.21
N ASN A 270 -12.59 -10.98 7.75
CA ASN A 270 -13.74 -10.78 6.89
C ASN A 270 -13.56 -11.37 5.49
N MET A 271 -12.32 -11.41 4.95
CA MET A 271 -12.03 -12.03 3.67
C MET A 271 -12.28 -13.55 3.69
N VAL A 272 -11.81 -14.23 4.72
CA VAL A 272 -12.07 -15.66 4.89
C VAL A 272 -13.57 -15.91 5.12
N GLY A 273 -14.22 -15.08 5.96
CA GLY A 273 -15.68 -15.13 6.18
C GLY A 273 -16.49 -14.86 4.92
N ALA A 274 -16.13 -13.84 4.15
CA ALA A 274 -16.81 -13.52 2.88
C ALA A 274 -16.67 -14.64 1.85
N HIS A 275 -15.49 -15.24 1.74
CA HIS A 275 -15.30 -16.40 0.87
C HIS A 275 -16.13 -17.61 1.33
N ALA A 276 -16.14 -17.90 2.63
CA ALA A 276 -16.99 -18.95 3.19
C ALA A 276 -18.47 -18.69 2.87
N ALA A 277 -18.96 -17.46 3.10
CA ALA A 277 -20.34 -17.08 2.74
C ALA A 277 -20.59 -17.23 1.24
N PHE A 278 -19.65 -16.85 0.40
CA PHE A 278 -19.74 -17.00 -1.06
C PHE A 278 -19.85 -18.46 -1.48
N LEU A 279 -19.07 -19.38 -0.88
CA LEU A 279 -19.19 -20.82 -1.13
C LEU A 279 -20.59 -21.35 -0.79
N VAL A 280 -21.21 -20.91 0.30
CA VAL A 280 -22.60 -21.25 0.62
C VAL A 280 -23.55 -20.69 -0.43
N ALA A 281 -23.39 -19.43 -0.84
CA ALA A 281 -24.24 -18.78 -1.83
C ALA A 281 -24.24 -19.49 -3.20
N ILE A 282 -23.08 -20.01 -3.62
CA ILE A 282 -22.96 -20.79 -4.86
C ILE A 282 -23.25 -22.30 -4.68
N GLY A 283 -23.79 -22.70 -3.52
CA GLY A 283 -24.21 -24.08 -3.25
C GLY A 283 -23.09 -25.07 -3.00
N ARG A 284 -21.91 -24.62 -2.64
CA ARG A 284 -20.72 -25.46 -2.39
C ARG A 284 -20.46 -25.73 -0.90
N PHE A 285 -21.52 -25.88 -0.12
CA PHE A 285 -21.41 -26.29 1.26
C PHE A 285 -21.02 -27.77 1.39
N SER A 286 -19.91 -28.08 2.04
CA SER A 286 -19.46 -29.45 2.32
C SER A 286 -18.99 -29.57 3.78
N THR A 287 -18.89 -30.78 4.29
CA THR A 287 -18.41 -31.06 5.64
C THR A 287 -16.97 -30.58 5.82
N ASN A 288 -16.13 -30.68 4.78
CA ASN A 288 -14.75 -30.19 4.81
C ASN A 288 -14.72 -28.66 4.96
N VAL A 289 -15.48 -27.92 4.15
CA VAL A 289 -15.57 -26.46 4.24
C VAL A 289 -16.12 -26.03 5.61
N TYR A 290 -17.15 -26.73 6.13
CA TYR A 290 -17.71 -26.49 7.44
C TYR A 290 -16.67 -26.64 8.55
N LEU A 291 -15.93 -27.74 8.59
CA LEU A 291 -14.90 -28.00 9.59
C LEU A 291 -13.74 -27.01 9.46
N SER A 292 -13.28 -26.75 8.24
CA SER A 292 -12.19 -25.80 7.96
C SER A 292 -12.53 -24.40 8.51
N TYR A 293 -13.72 -23.88 8.20
CA TYR A 293 -14.13 -22.57 8.66
C TYR A 293 -14.39 -22.50 10.18
N THR A 294 -15.04 -23.55 10.72
CA THR A 294 -15.29 -23.65 12.15
C THR A 294 -13.98 -23.64 12.96
N LEU A 295 -12.99 -24.45 12.55
CA LEU A 295 -11.70 -24.52 13.23
C LEU A 295 -10.91 -23.22 13.08
N PHE A 296 -10.89 -22.64 11.85
CA PHE A 296 -10.28 -21.32 11.61
C PHE A 296 -10.86 -20.25 12.55
N TYR A 297 -12.20 -20.12 12.57
CA TYR A 297 -12.85 -19.04 13.33
C TYR A 297 -12.68 -19.22 14.83
N VAL A 298 -12.90 -20.45 15.33
CA VAL A 298 -12.81 -20.73 16.79
C VAL A 298 -11.37 -20.53 17.27
N VAL A 299 -10.39 -21.18 16.65
CA VAL A 299 -8.99 -21.08 17.08
C VAL A 299 -8.48 -19.65 16.92
N GLY A 300 -8.73 -19.04 15.76
CA GLY A 300 -8.26 -17.70 15.48
C GLY A 300 -8.85 -16.65 16.41
N THR A 301 -10.18 -16.70 16.66
CA THR A 301 -10.86 -15.73 17.53
C THR A 301 -10.49 -15.91 19.00
N LEU A 302 -10.44 -17.14 19.51
CA LEU A 302 -10.07 -17.42 20.90
C LEU A 302 -8.65 -16.93 21.24
N LEU A 303 -7.72 -17.08 20.30
CA LEU A 303 -6.36 -16.60 20.47
C LEU A 303 -6.25 -15.09 20.26
N ALA A 304 -6.96 -14.51 19.27
CA ALA A 304 -6.93 -13.07 19.00
C ALA A 304 -7.45 -12.25 20.19
N ILE A 305 -8.47 -12.73 20.89
CA ILE A 305 -9.02 -12.06 22.09
C ILE A 305 -7.97 -11.91 23.21
N GLN A 306 -6.95 -12.77 23.25
CA GLN A 306 -5.88 -12.70 24.25
C GLN A 306 -4.90 -11.55 24.00
N ILE A 307 -4.90 -10.95 22.81
CA ILE A 307 -4.03 -9.82 22.48
C ILE A 307 -4.65 -8.55 23.07
N PRO A 308 -3.96 -7.79 23.96
CA PRO A 308 -4.56 -6.69 24.69
C PRO A 308 -5.21 -5.61 23.81
N VAL A 309 -4.56 -5.22 22.71
CA VAL A 309 -5.09 -4.21 21.76
C VAL A 309 -6.32 -4.72 20.99
N VAL A 310 -6.47 -6.01 20.81
CA VAL A 310 -7.64 -6.63 20.15
C VAL A 310 -8.77 -6.84 21.13
N GLY A 311 -8.49 -7.46 22.29
CA GLY A 311 -9.46 -7.75 23.34
C GLY A 311 -10.74 -8.37 22.78
N TRP A 312 -11.88 -7.95 23.28
CA TRP A 312 -13.20 -8.46 22.86
C TRP A 312 -13.75 -7.87 21.55
N SER A 313 -12.94 -7.08 20.81
CA SER A 313 -13.37 -6.45 19.55
C SER A 313 -13.95 -7.44 18.52
N PRO A 314 -13.46 -8.68 18.35
CA PRO A 314 -14.04 -9.65 17.41
C PRO A 314 -15.52 -9.98 17.66
N LEU A 315 -16.00 -9.80 18.90
CA LEU A 315 -17.37 -10.09 19.29
C LEU A 315 -18.22 -8.83 19.59
N LYS A 316 -17.60 -7.63 19.61
CA LYS A 316 -18.26 -6.36 19.92
C LYS A 316 -18.27 -5.37 18.77
N SER A 317 -17.28 -5.41 17.90
CA SER A 317 -17.16 -4.47 16.79
C SER A 317 -18.04 -4.90 15.62
N LEU A 318 -18.89 -3.98 15.15
CA LEU A 318 -19.74 -4.18 13.97
C LEU A 318 -18.94 -4.55 12.71
N GLU A 319 -17.68 -4.17 12.66
CA GLU A 319 -16.76 -4.45 11.54
C GLU A 319 -16.33 -5.93 11.48
N GLN A 320 -16.35 -6.63 12.62
CA GLN A 320 -15.87 -8.02 12.76
C GLN A 320 -17.01 -9.02 12.90
N LEU A 321 -18.20 -8.55 13.27
CA LEU A 321 -19.41 -9.38 13.39
C LEU A 321 -19.81 -10.15 12.11
N PRO A 322 -19.59 -9.66 10.88
CA PRO A 322 -19.92 -10.44 9.68
C PRO A 322 -19.29 -11.84 9.66
N ALA A 323 -18.02 -11.98 10.08
CA ALA A 323 -17.38 -13.28 10.18
C ALA A 323 -18.02 -14.18 11.26
N CYS A 324 -18.41 -13.62 12.40
CA CYS A 324 -19.17 -14.32 13.44
C CYS A 324 -20.54 -14.78 12.91
N PHE A 325 -21.24 -13.92 12.19
CA PHE A 325 -22.52 -14.27 11.56
C PHE A 325 -22.38 -15.45 10.60
N VAL A 326 -21.36 -15.45 9.75
CA VAL A 326 -21.07 -16.58 8.86
C VAL A 326 -20.78 -17.86 9.65
N PHE A 327 -20.05 -17.76 10.75
CA PHE A 327 -19.84 -18.92 11.64
C PHE A 327 -21.14 -19.50 12.14
N VAL A 328 -22.05 -18.68 12.64
CA VAL A 328 -23.39 -19.13 13.09
C VAL A 328 -24.18 -19.77 11.95
N VAL A 329 -24.18 -19.15 10.77
CA VAL A 329 -24.84 -19.71 9.56
C VAL A 329 -24.31 -21.11 9.25
N TYR A 330 -23.00 -21.33 9.34
CA TYR A 330 -22.38 -22.63 9.11
C TYR A 330 -22.84 -23.69 10.14
N GLN A 331 -22.97 -23.33 11.42
CA GLN A 331 -23.45 -24.23 12.47
C GLN A 331 -24.91 -24.62 12.18
N LEU A 332 -25.76 -23.66 11.82
CA LEU A 332 -27.17 -23.91 11.49
C LEU A 332 -27.33 -24.77 10.24
N LEU A 333 -26.53 -24.51 9.19
CA LEU A 333 -26.56 -25.33 7.97
C LEU A 333 -26.13 -26.77 8.24
N GLN A 334 -25.08 -26.97 9.04
CA GLN A 334 -24.63 -28.31 9.40
C GLN A 334 -25.68 -29.06 10.24
N TYR A 335 -26.33 -28.37 11.16
CA TYR A 335 -27.46 -28.93 11.90
C TYR A 335 -28.59 -29.35 10.97
N CYS A 336 -28.99 -28.46 10.06
CA CYS A 336 -30.06 -28.76 9.07
C CYS A 336 -29.69 -29.96 8.18
N GLU A 337 -28.42 -30.03 7.73
CA GLU A 337 -27.95 -31.12 6.87
C GLU A 337 -27.87 -32.46 7.62
N SER A 338 -27.47 -32.43 8.87
CA SER A 338 -27.46 -33.61 9.76
C SER A 338 -28.89 -34.13 10.00
N MET A 339 -29.85 -33.24 10.27
CA MET A 339 -31.25 -33.61 10.43
C MET A 339 -31.90 -34.13 9.11
N ARG A 340 -31.52 -33.51 7.99
CA ARG A 340 -31.93 -33.99 6.66
C ARG A 340 -31.52 -35.44 6.43
N LYS A 341 -30.24 -35.75 6.74
CA LYS A 341 -29.70 -37.12 6.58
C LYS A 341 -30.35 -38.09 7.56
N LYS A 342 -30.48 -37.71 8.84
CA LYS A 342 -31.06 -38.55 9.90
C LYS A 342 -32.51 -38.88 9.61
N ASN A 343 -33.33 -37.90 9.25
CA ASN A 343 -34.77 -38.07 9.04
C ASN A 343 -35.14 -38.38 7.56
N LYS A 344 -34.17 -38.55 6.65
CA LYS A 344 -34.35 -38.79 5.22
C LYS A 344 -35.35 -37.82 4.56
N LEU A 345 -35.28 -36.51 4.94
CA LEU A 345 -36.20 -35.48 4.48
C LEU A 345 -36.13 -35.31 2.97
N SER A 346 -37.28 -35.17 2.33
CA SER A 346 -37.37 -34.76 0.92
C SER A 346 -36.83 -33.34 0.72
N ARG A 347 -36.57 -32.97 -0.54
CA ARG A 347 -36.04 -31.63 -0.85
C ARG A 347 -36.94 -30.50 -0.35
N LYS A 348 -38.25 -30.62 -0.52
CA LYS A 348 -39.21 -29.59 -0.03
C LYS A 348 -39.24 -29.50 1.50
N GLU A 349 -39.28 -30.63 2.16
CA GLU A 349 -39.24 -30.68 3.65
C GLU A 349 -37.92 -30.15 4.20
N ALA A 350 -36.78 -30.46 3.58
CA ALA A 350 -35.50 -29.95 3.97
C ALA A 350 -35.41 -28.39 3.86
N TRP A 351 -35.98 -27.81 2.79
CA TRP A 351 -36.09 -26.37 2.67
C TRP A 351 -37.01 -25.75 3.72
N ALA A 352 -38.20 -26.34 3.94
CA ALA A 352 -39.11 -25.90 4.98
C ALA A 352 -38.47 -25.96 6.38
N PHE A 353 -37.70 -27.03 6.65
CA PHE A 353 -36.95 -27.15 7.91
C PHE A 353 -35.88 -26.08 8.04
N ARG A 354 -35.10 -25.81 6.99
CA ARG A 354 -34.11 -24.73 6.96
C ARG A 354 -34.77 -23.38 7.27
N PHE A 355 -35.91 -23.05 6.63
CA PHE A 355 -36.61 -21.80 6.90
C PHE A 355 -37.08 -21.68 8.34
N LYS A 356 -37.57 -22.76 8.97
CA LYS A 356 -37.95 -22.78 10.39
C LYS A 356 -36.75 -22.53 11.31
N VAL A 357 -35.59 -23.20 11.04
CA VAL A 357 -34.40 -23.09 11.87
C VAL A 357 -33.78 -21.70 11.73
N PHE A 358 -33.63 -21.18 10.50
CA PHE A 358 -33.08 -19.85 10.27
C PHE A 358 -34.02 -18.74 10.75
N GLY A 359 -35.35 -18.89 10.60
CA GLY A 359 -36.33 -17.97 11.11
C GLY A 359 -36.33 -17.90 12.63
N GLY A 360 -36.25 -19.06 13.31
CA GLY A 360 -36.11 -19.13 14.77
C GLY A 360 -34.81 -18.50 15.27
N ALA A 361 -33.68 -18.78 14.58
CA ALA A 361 -32.40 -18.19 14.92
C ALA A 361 -32.35 -16.66 14.67
N ALA A 362 -32.99 -16.19 13.60
CA ALA A 362 -33.13 -14.75 13.34
C ALA A 362 -33.96 -14.03 14.38
N LEU A 363 -35.07 -14.66 14.83
CA LEU A 363 -35.90 -14.13 15.90
C LEU A 363 -35.12 -14.04 17.21
N LEU A 364 -34.43 -15.12 17.62
CA LEU A 364 -33.64 -15.13 18.86
C LEU A 364 -32.47 -14.13 18.77
N GLY A 365 -31.79 -14.05 17.63
CA GLY A 365 -30.71 -13.09 17.36
C GLY A 365 -31.21 -11.64 17.40
N GLY A 366 -32.37 -11.37 16.80
CA GLY A 366 -33.03 -10.06 16.85
C GLY A 366 -33.41 -9.65 18.29
N LEU A 367 -34.01 -10.55 19.06
CA LEU A 367 -34.32 -10.32 20.48
C LEU A 367 -33.03 -10.05 21.29
N PHE A 368 -31.96 -10.80 21.04
CA PHE A 368 -30.67 -10.57 21.69
C PHE A 368 -30.12 -9.19 21.36
N ILE A 369 -30.11 -8.80 20.08
CA ILE A 369 -29.62 -7.48 19.65
C ILE A 369 -30.43 -6.37 20.34
N VAL A 370 -31.76 -6.45 20.35
CA VAL A 370 -32.62 -5.47 21.00
C VAL A 370 -32.38 -5.39 22.51
N ALA A 371 -32.10 -6.53 23.17
CA ALA A 371 -31.80 -6.57 24.60
C ALA A 371 -30.42 -5.98 24.96
N VAL A 372 -29.44 -6.05 24.05
CA VAL A 372 -28.04 -5.70 24.32
C VAL A 372 -27.69 -4.31 23.81
N THR A 373 -28.33 -3.83 22.73
CA THR A 373 -28.06 -2.51 22.14
C THR A 373 -28.25 -1.35 23.16
N PRO A 374 -29.31 -1.30 23.98
CA PRO A 374 -29.45 -0.21 24.95
C PRO A 374 -28.35 -0.17 26.02
N LYS A 375 -27.61 -1.28 26.21
CA LYS A 375 -26.49 -1.38 27.16
C LYS A 375 -25.14 -0.95 26.56
N GLY A 376 -25.13 -0.46 25.30
CA GLY A 376 -23.92 -0.04 24.63
C GLY A 376 -22.93 -1.17 24.35
N TYR A 377 -23.41 -2.39 24.20
CA TYR A 377 -22.55 -3.57 23.96
C TYR A 377 -21.81 -3.50 22.60
N PHE A 378 -22.52 -3.04 21.56
CA PHE A 378 -21.92 -2.87 20.25
C PHE A 378 -21.30 -1.49 20.13
N GLY A 379 -20.02 -1.46 19.78
CA GLY A 379 -19.32 -0.23 19.44
C GLY A 379 -19.80 0.34 18.10
N PRO A 380 -19.70 1.67 17.88
CA PRO A 380 -19.95 2.27 16.57
C PRO A 380 -18.91 1.78 15.55
N ILE A 381 -19.25 1.89 14.25
CA ILE A 381 -18.28 1.69 13.18
C ILE A 381 -17.16 2.73 13.30
N SER A 382 -15.91 2.32 13.25
CA SER A 382 -14.77 3.24 13.34
C SER A 382 -14.84 4.32 12.26
N SER A 383 -14.38 5.52 12.59
CA SER A 383 -14.35 6.64 11.63
C SER A 383 -13.52 6.31 10.38
N ARG A 384 -12.47 5.50 10.53
CA ARG A 384 -11.62 5.03 9.41
C ARG A 384 -12.41 4.13 8.47
N VAL A 385 -13.16 3.15 8.98
CA VAL A 385 -13.98 2.25 8.16
C VAL A 385 -15.18 2.99 7.58
N ARG A 386 -15.83 3.85 8.36
CA ARG A 386 -16.91 4.73 7.87
C ARG A 386 -16.43 5.58 6.69
N GLY A 387 -15.21 6.13 6.76
CA GLY A 387 -14.60 6.91 5.68
C GLY A 387 -14.42 6.14 4.37
N LEU A 388 -14.25 4.81 4.41
CA LEU A 388 -14.16 3.97 3.21
C LEU A 388 -15.48 3.85 2.44
N PHE A 389 -16.62 4.04 3.10
CA PHE A 389 -17.95 3.95 2.47
C PHE A 389 -18.53 5.31 2.08
N VAL A 390 -17.96 6.42 2.58
CA VAL A 390 -18.40 7.77 2.23
C VAL A 390 -17.85 8.16 0.85
N PRO A 391 -18.66 8.80 -0.04
CA PRO A 391 -18.20 9.15 -1.40
C PRO A 391 -17.09 10.21 -1.45
N HIS A 392 -16.72 10.84 -0.34
CA HIS A 392 -15.76 11.93 -0.29
C HIS A 392 -14.37 11.45 0.11
N THR A 393 -13.36 12.02 -0.54
CA THR A 393 -11.94 11.82 -0.23
C THR A 393 -11.52 12.45 1.09
N LYS A 394 -12.39 13.21 1.75
CA LYS A 394 -12.13 13.93 2.99
C LYS A 394 -13.09 13.48 4.08
N THR A 395 -12.54 13.19 5.25
CA THR A 395 -13.29 12.62 6.39
C THR A 395 -13.96 13.67 7.27
N GLY A 396 -13.65 14.95 7.07
CA GLY A 396 -14.05 16.05 7.97
C GLY A 396 -13.17 16.17 9.22
N ASN A 397 -12.14 15.34 9.32
CA ASN A 397 -11.12 15.45 10.35
C ASN A 397 -9.82 16.00 9.73
N PRO A 398 -9.40 17.25 10.08
CA PRO A 398 -8.21 17.86 9.47
C PRO A 398 -6.92 17.07 9.67
N LEU A 399 -6.79 16.34 10.77
CA LEU A 399 -5.64 15.50 11.05
C LEU A 399 -5.58 14.29 10.10
N VAL A 400 -6.70 13.59 9.90
CA VAL A 400 -6.79 12.46 8.96
C VAL A 400 -6.57 12.93 7.52
N ASP A 401 -7.18 14.09 7.18
CA ASP A 401 -7.12 14.64 5.83
C ASP A 401 -5.74 15.23 5.49
N SER A 402 -4.88 15.48 6.48
CA SER A 402 -3.50 15.93 6.27
C SER A 402 -2.55 14.83 5.80
N VAL A 403 -2.91 13.55 6.01
CA VAL A 403 -2.07 12.41 5.65
C VAL A 403 -2.31 12.01 4.19
N ALA A 404 -1.28 12.15 3.35
CA ALA A 404 -1.37 11.88 1.91
C ALA A 404 -1.79 10.44 1.58
N GLU A 405 -1.40 9.46 2.39
CA GLU A 405 -1.74 8.05 2.21
C GLU A 405 -3.24 7.74 2.36
N HIS A 406 -4.01 8.61 3.00
CA HIS A 406 -5.46 8.45 3.17
C HIS A 406 -6.29 8.93 1.97
N GLN A 407 -5.67 9.55 0.97
CA GLN A 407 -6.35 9.99 -0.23
C GLN A 407 -6.75 8.81 -1.13
N ALA A 408 -7.77 9.02 -1.98
CA ALA A 408 -8.18 8.02 -2.97
C ALA A 408 -7.07 7.75 -3.98
N ALA A 409 -6.93 6.47 -4.40
CA ALA A 409 -5.93 6.11 -5.38
C ALA A 409 -6.27 6.63 -6.77
N SER A 410 -5.32 7.34 -7.40
CA SER A 410 -5.40 7.75 -8.80
C SER A 410 -5.03 6.61 -9.76
N GLN A 411 -5.37 6.73 -11.04
CA GLN A 411 -4.92 5.80 -12.07
C GLN A 411 -3.39 5.74 -12.16
N GLN A 412 -2.74 6.90 -12.00
CA GLN A 412 -1.28 6.98 -11.99
C GLN A 412 -0.68 6.22 -10.82
N ALA A 413 -1.31 6.24 -9.63
CA ALA A 413 -0.88 5.47 -8.47
C ALA A 413 -0.95 3.96 -8.75
N TYR A 414 -2.03 3.46 -9.38
CA TYR A 414 -2.09 2.05 -9.78
C TYR A 414 -0.98 1.68 -10.74
N TRP A 415 -0.69 2.50 -11.75
CA TRP A 415 0.41 2.26 -12.67
C TRP A 415 1.76 2.26 -11.95
N GLN A 416 1.99 3.22 -11.07
CA GLN A 416 3.23 3.34 -10.29
C GLN A 416 3.47 2.13 -9.38
N TYR A 417 2.42 1.62 -8.73
CA TYR A 417 2.53 0.55 -7.74
C TYR A 417 2.36 -0.86 -8.30
N LEU A 418 1.61 -1.05 -9.38
CA LEU A 418 1.32 -2.38 -9.96
C LEU A 418 1.89 -2.57 -11.38
N HIS A 419 2.14 -1.51 -12.14
CA HIS A 419 2.74 -1.49 -13.47
C HIS A 419 2.14 -2.59 -14.39
N MET A 420 2.96 -3.56 -14.85
CA MET A 420 2.54 -4.66 -15.73
C MET A 420 1.32 -5.45 -15.18
N LEU A 421 1.18 -5.53 -13.87
CA LEU A 421 0.07 -6.23 -13.24
C LEU A 421 -1.28 -5.55 -13.48
N CYS A 422 -1.33 -4.26 -13.84
CA CYS A 422 -2.55 -3.60 -14.28
C CYS A 422 -3.19 -4.29 -15.50
N PHE A 423 -2.40 -4.97 -16.34
CA PHE A 423 -2.88 -5.72 -17.51
C PHE A 423 -2.95 -7.23 -17.25
N MET A 424 -1.95 -7.80 -16.58
CA MET A 424 -1.87 -9.26 -16.40
C MET A 424 -2.86 -9.77 -15.34
N ALA A 425 -3.13 -8.99 -14.28
CA ALA A 425 -4.08 -9.42 -13.26
C ALA A 425 -5.53 -9.52 -13.77
N PRO A 426 -6.07 -8.58 -14.57
CA PRO A 426 -7.37 -8.75 -15.22
C PRO A 426 -7.46 -10.01 -16.11
N ILE A 427 -6.40 -10.33 -16.86
CA ILE A 427 -6.39 -11.55 -17.68
C ILE A 427 -6.51 -12.79 -16.78
N GLY A 428 -5.72 -12.85 -15.72
CA GLY A 428 -5.80 -13.91 -14.71
C GLY A 428 -7.16 -14.00 -14.03
N PHE A 429 -7.77 -12.87 -13.75
CA PHE A 429 -9.11 -12.78 -13.19
C PHE A 429 -10.15 -13.42 -14.12
N PHE A 430 -10.11 -13.10 -15.41
CA PHE A 430 -10.99 -13.73 -16.40
C PHE A 430 -10.75 -15.24 -16.52
N ILE A 431 -9.49 -15.71 -16.46
CA ILE A 431 -9.20 -17.16 -16.46
C ILE A 431 -9.85 -17.84 -15.26
N VAL A 432 -9.80 -17.21 -14.07
CA VAL A 432 -10.46 -17.73 -12.86
C VAL A 432 -11.98 -17.77 -13.01
N LEU A 433 -12.61 -16.76 -13.63
CA LEU A 433 -14.06 -16.73 -13.90
C LEU A 433 -14.51 -17.83 -14.86
N LEU A 434 -13.66 -18.16 -15.85
CA LEU A 434 -13.97 -19.23 -16.82
C LEU A 434 -13.91 -20.64 -16.20
N ARG A 435 -13.15 -20.80 -15.10
CA ARG A 435 -12.97 -22.09 -14.42
C ARG A 435 -12.99 -21.91 -12.91
N PHE A 436 -14.19 -21.97 -12.35
CA PHE A 436 -14.49 -21.60 -10.98
C PHE A 436 -14.50 -22.84 -10.07
N GLY A 437 -13.48 -22.97 -9.22
CA GLY A 437 -13.37 -24.03 -8.22
C GLY A 437 -13.45 -23.47 -6.79
N ASP A 438 -13.43 -24.33 -5.77
CA ASP A 438 -13.61 -23.91 -4.37
C ASP A 438 -12.48 -23.01 -3.86
N SER A 439 -11.24 -23.32 -4.21
CA SER A 439 -10.10 -22.49 -3.84
C SER A 439 -9.91 -21.29 -4.78
N SER A 440 -10.15 -21.46 -6.09
CA SER A 440 -9.96 -20.38 -7.07
C SER A 440 -10.98 -19.25 -6.92
N CYS A 441 -12.20 -19.51 -6.43
CA CYS A 441 -13.19 -18.47 -6.18
C CYS A 441 -12.77 -17.52 -5.04
N PHE A 442 -11.82 -17.92 -4.17
CA PHE A 442 -11.19 -17.01 -3.21
C PHE A 442 -10.52 -15.82 -3.91
N LEU A 443 -9.81 -16.08 -5.02
CA LEU A 443 -9.15 -15.01 -5.77
C LEU A 443 -10.15 -14.00 -6.33
N PHE A 444 -11.34 -14.47 -6.74
CA PHE A 444 -12.42 -13.58 -7.18
C PHE A 444 -12.86 -12.64 -6.06
N VAL A 445 -13.21 -13.20 -4.89
CA VAL A 445 -13.67 -12.41 -3.74
C VAL A 445 -12.58 -11.46 -3.26
N TYR A 446 -11.33 -11.94 -3.20
CA TYR A 446 -10.19 -11.14 -2.77
C TYR A 446 -9.88 -9.99 -3.76
N ALA A 447 -9.90 -10.26 -5.07
CA ALA A 447 -9.66 -9.23 -6.07
C ALA A 447 -10.69 -8.10 -6.00
N MET A 448 -11.97 -8.44 -5.87
CA MET A 448 -13.05 -7.46 -5.74
C MET A 448 -12.89 -6.60 -4.48
N ALA A 449 -12.59 -7.23 -3.34
CA ALA A 449 -12.40 -6.51 -2.09
C ALA A 449 -11.12 -5.65 -2.12
N ALA A 450 -9.98 -6.20 -2.58
CA ALA A 450 -8.72 -5.47 -2.65
C ALA A 450 -8.80 -4.27 -3.61
N TYR A 451 -9.48 -4.43 -4.77
CA TYR A 451 -9.72 -3.33 -5.68
C TYR A 451 -10.59 -2.23 -5.05
N PHE A 452 -11.70 -2.63 -4.41
CA PHE A 452 -12.60 -1.69 -3.75
C PHE A 452 -11.85 -0.85 -2.69
N PHE A 453 -11.13 -1.49 -1.78
CA PHE A 453 -10.43 -0.79 -0.70
C PHE A 453 -9.25 0.03 -1.22
N SER A 454 -8.47 -0.49 -2.16
CA SER A 454 -7.35 0.25 -2.75
C SER A 454 -7.80 1.49 -3.54
N HIS A 455 -8.98 1.43 -4.17
CA HIS A 455 -9.56 2.59 -4.86
C HIS A 455 -9.96 3.71 -3.88
N LYS A 456 -10.40 3.34 -2.68
CA LYS A 456 -10.82 4.29 -1.65
C LYS A 456 -9.65 4.97 -0.93
N MET A 457 -8.51 4.26 -0.80
CA MET A 457 -7.35 4.74 -0.06
C MET A 457 -6.06 4.19 -0.68
N VAL A 458 -5.14 5.10 -1.07
CA VAL A 458 -3.90 4.71 -1.75
C VAL A 458 -3.03 3.77 -0.92
N ARG A 459 -2.99 3.94 0.40
CA ARG A 459 -2.29 3.03 1.32
C ARG A 459 -2.73 1.57 1.16
N LEU A 460 -4.00 1.32 0.85
CA LEU A 460 -4.56 -0.01 0.73
C LEU A 460 -4.23 -0.70 -0.61
N ILE A 461 -3.48 -0.05 -1.52
CA ILE A 461 -2.88 -0.71 -2.70
C ILE A 461 -1.96 -1.86 -2.26
N LEU A 462 -1.41 -1.80 -1.05
CA LEU A 462 -0.67 -2.90 -0.45
C LEU A 462 -1.46 -4.22 -0.45
N LEU A 463 -2.79 -4.18 -0.21
CA LEU A 463 -3.66 -5.36 -0.24
C LEU A 463 -3.86 -5.90 -1.65
N ALA A 464 -3.70 -5.06 -2.68
CA ALA A 464 -3.82 -5.46 -4.07
C ALA A 464 -2.55 -6.16 -4.60
N ALA A 465 -1.37 -5.95 -3.99
CA ALA A 465 -0.11 -6.53 -4.45
C ALA A 465 -0.12 -8.08 -4.48
N PRO A 466 -0.49 -8.81 -3.40
CA PRO A 466 -0.49 -10.27 -3.40
C PRO A 466 -1.49 -10.86 -4.41
N ILE A 467 -2.72 -10.30 -4.45
CA ILE A 467 -3.77 -10.82 -5.35
C ILE A 467 -3.44 -10.53 -6.81
N SER A 468 -2.95 -9.33 -7.13
CA SER A 468 -2.55 -9.00 -8.51
C SER A 468 -1.37 -9.85 -8.96
N SER A 469 -0.42 -10.13 -8.06
CA SER A 469 0.72 -11.03 -8.35
C SER A 469 0.26 -12.47 -8.57
N ALA A 470 -0.68 -12.99 -7.78
CA ALA A 470 -1.24 -14.32 -7.95
C ALA A 470 -1.99 -14.45 -9.28
N LEU A 471 -2.87 -13.48 -9.59
CA LEU A 471 -3.64 -13.46 -10.84
C LEU A 471 -2.74 -13.26 -12.06
N GLY A 472 -1.78 -12.34 -11.99
CA GLY A 472 -0.77 -12.14 -13.04
C GLY A 472 0.06 -13.39 -13.28
N GLY A 473 0.46 -14.07 -12.19
CA GLY A 473 1.16 -15.35 -12.25
C GLY A 473 0.33 -16.45 -12.91
N ILE A 474 -0.98 -16.54 -12.63
CA ILE A 474 -1.91 -17.46 -13.32
C ILE A 474 -1.98 -17.12 -14.81
N ALA A 475 -2.11 -15.84 -15.17
CA ALA A 475 -2.16 -15.42 -16.57
C ALA A 475 -0.89 -15.83 -17.33
N VAL A 476 0.26 -15.40 -16.85
CA VAL A 476 1.55 -15.67 -17.50
C VAL A 476 1.89 -17.16 -17.46
N GLY A 477 1.69 -17.83 -16.32
CA GLY A 477 1.95 -19.26 -16.19
C GLY A 477 1.12 -20.11 -17.15
N ARG A 478 -0.15 -19.75 -17.36
CA ARG A 478 -1.00 -20.44 -18.35
C ARG A 478 -0.56 -20.19 -19.78
N ILE A 479 -0.16 -18.96 -20.11
CA ILE A 479 0.38 -18.64 -21.43
C ILE A 479 1.67 -19.43 -21.70
N VAL A 480 2.59 -19.44 -20.75
CA VAL A 480 3.86 -20.16 -20.86
C VAL A 480 3.63 -21.67 -20.92
N SER A 481 2.75 -22.21 -20.07
CA SER A 481 2.39 -23.63 -20.10
C SER A 481 1.79 -24.06 -21.44
N TRP A 482 0.88 -23.24 -21.99
CA TRP A 482 0.32 -23.47 -23.32
C TRP A 482 1.39 -23.40 -24.42
N SER A 483 2.23 -22.37 -24.37
CA SER A 483 3.30 -22.18 -25.36
C SER A 483 4.31 -23.32 -25.34
N THR A 484 4.72 -23.78 -24.16
CA THR A 484 5.62 -24.92 -24.00
C THR A 484 5.00 -26.22 -24.53
N ALA A 485 3.72 -26.46 -24.22
CA ALA A 485 3.01 -27.65 -24.72
C ALA A 485 2.85 -27.66 -26.25
N VAL A 486 2.65 -26.47 -26.88
CA VAL A 486 2.63 -26.32 -28.33
C VAL A 486 4.00 -26.61 -28.96
N LEU A 487 5.06 -25.98 -28.40
CA LEU A 487 6.43 -26.12 -28.92
C LEU A 487 6.99 -27.53 -28.74
N LEU A 488 6.62 -28.24 -27.70
CA LEU A 488 7.03 -29.62 -27.42
C LEU A 488 6.14 -30.66 -28.10
N GLY A 489 5.07 -30.26 -28.79
CA GLY A 489 4.15 -31.19 -29.48
C GLY A 489 3.26 -32.01 -28.52
N GLU A 490 3.19 -31.65 -27.22
CA GLU A 490 2.40 -32.40 -26.21
C GLU A 490 0.89 -32.41 -26.50
N ASN A 491 0.40 -31.49 -27.34
CA ASN A 491 -1.01 -31.39 -27.73
C ASN A 491 -1.41 -32.33 -28.88
N ASP A 492 -0.45 -33.07 -29.46
CA ASP A 492 -0.67 -33.92 -30.61
C ASP A 492 -1.00 -35.37 -30.24
N GLN A 493 -1.09 -35.71 -28.94
CA GLN A 493 -1.52 -37.05 -28.54
C GLN A 493 -2.96 -37.28 -29.00
N PRO A 494 -3.24 -38.33 -29.77
CA PRO A 494 -4.59 -38.65 -30.23
C PRO A 494 -5.47 -38.88 -29.01
N VAL A 495 -6.62 -38.19 -28.96
CA VAL A 495 -7.66 -38.48 -27.99
C VAL A 495 -8.10 -39.93 -28.26
N GLU A 496 -7.63 -40.87 -27.42
CA GLU A 496 -8.19 -42.20 -27.40
C GLU A 496 -9.69 -42.06 -27.21
N LYS A 497 -10.45 -42.23 -28.29
CA LYS A 497 -11.87 -42.42 -28.20
C LYS A 497 -12.03 -43.68 -27.35
N ASN A 498 -12.43 -43.52 -26.08
CA ASN A 498 -12.95 -44.59 -25.28
C ASN A 498 -14.16 -45.12 -26.03
N VAL A 499 -13.95 -46.14 -26.83
CA VAL A 499 -14.98 -47.03 -27.36
C VAL A 499 -15.51 -47.71 -26.12
N SER A 500 -16.62 -47.23 -25.61
CA SER A 500 -17.44 -47.98 -24.68
C SER A 500 -17.80 -49.28 -25.38
N THR A 501 -17.18 -50.35 -24.95
CA THR A 501 -17.64 -51.72 -25.27
C THR A 501 -18.98 -51.92 -24.55
N ASP A 502 -20.05 -51.47 -25.21
CA ASP A 502 -21.37 -51.90 -24.85
C ASP A 502 -21.49 -53.36 -25.26
N GLU A 503 -21.64 -54.22 -24.27
CA GLU A 503 -21.98 -55.64 -24.44
C GLU A 503 -23.19 -55.79 -25.33
N VAL A 504 -23.01 -56.57 -26.38
CA VAL A 504 -24.05 -57.01 -27.30
C VAL A 504 -25.02 -57.93 -26.54
N LYS A 505 -26.26 -57.50 -26.29
CA LYS A 505 -27.41 -58.32 -26.00
C LYS A 505 -28.28 -58.40 -27.23
N PRO A 506 -28.85 -59.60 -27.50
CA PRO A 506 -29.44 -59.89 -28.79
C PRO A 506 -30.82 -59.22 -28.98
N LYS A 507 -31.13 -59.04 -30.28
CA LYS A 507 -32.35 -58.46 -30.85
C LYS A 507 -33.62 -59.12 -30.35
N SER A 508 -34.67 -58.38 -30.05
CA SER A 508 -36.06 -58.72 -30.27
C SER A 508 -36.73 -57.62 -31.08
N GLU A 509 -37.43 -58.07 -32.10
CA GLU A 509 -38.18 -57.24 -33.08
C GLU A 509 -39.39 -56.53 -32.50
N GLY A 510 -39.67 -55.37 -33.09
CA GLY A 510 -41.01 -54.89 -33.35
C GLY A 510 -41.43 -53.61 -32.60
N LYS A 511 -41.49 -52.54 -33.32
CA LYS A 511 -42.68 -51.69 -33.64
C LYS A 511 -42.26 -50.22 -33.96
N LYS A 512 -42.63 -49.86 -35.17
CA LYS A 512 -42.68 -48.47 -35.68
C LYS A 512 -43.51 -47.57 -34.78
N LYS A 513 -42.97 -46.38 -34.36
CA LYS A 513 -43.84 -45.24 -34.02
C LYS A 513 -43.25 -43.96 -34.51
N LYS A 514 -44.07 -43.19 -35.13
CA LYS A 514 -44.01 -41.88 -35.77
C LYS A 514 -43.10 -40.85 -35.25
N LYS A 515 -42.45 -40.13 -36.18
CA LYS A 515 -41.86 -38.78 -36.00
C LYS A 515 -42.88 -37.80 -35.42
N SER A 516 -42.55 -37.14 -34.38
CA SER A 516 -43.10 -35.83 -34.08
C SER A 516 -41.89 -34.82 -34.03
N SER A 517 -41.95 -33.87 -34.94
CA SER A 517 -41.10 -32.71 -35.03
C SER A 517 -41.28 -31.81 -33.80
N SER A 518 -40.24 -31.51 -33.08
CA SER A 518 -40.17 -30.30 -32.25
C SER A 518 -38.90 -29.58 -32.57
N SER A 519 -39.06 -28.51 -33.31
CA SER A 519 -38.09 -27.46 -33.55
C SER A 519 -37.80 -26.73 -32.23
N SER A 520 -36.55 -26.79 -31.72
CA SER A 520 -35.91 -25.77 -30.92
C SER A 520 -34.53 -26.26 -30.47
N ASN A 521 -33.52 -26.25 -31.36
CA ASN A 521 -32.09 -26.32 -30.97
C ASN A 521 -31.13 -25.90 -32.09
N ASP A 522 -31.53 -25.01 -33.00
CA ASP A 522 -30.63 -24.57 -34.08
C ASP A 522 -29.47 -23.66 -33.65
N GLY A 523 -29.59 -22.96 -32.50
CA GLY A 523 -28.52 -22.11 -32.00
C GLY A 523 -27.32 -22.88 -31.41
N LEU A 524 -27.56 -24.04 -30.79
CA LEU A 524 -26.50 -24.84 -30.16
C LEU A 524 -25.70 -25.68 -31.18
N THR A 525 -26.31 -26.04 -32.29
CA THR A 525 -25.64 -26.77 -33.38
C THR A 525 -24.66 -25.89 -34.14
N GLY A 526 -24.98 -24.61 -34.37
CA GLY A 526 -24.08 -23.63 -35.01
C GLY A 526 -22.81 -23.37 -34.22
N VAL A 527 -22.91 -23.13 -32.92
CA VAL A 527 -21.77 -22.91 -32.05
C VAL A 527 -20.86 -24.14 -31.92
N LYS A 528 -21.47 -25.33 -31.93
CA LYS A 528 -20.74 -26.60 -31.90
C LYS A 528 -19.97 -26.85 -33.22
N ALA A 529 -20.60 -26.56 -34.37
CA ALA A 529 -19.96 -26.65 -35.68
C ALA A 529 -18.80 -25.66 -35.85
N ILE A 530 -18.95 -24.42 -35.39
CA ILE A 530 -17.88 -23.42 -35.36
C ILE A 530 -16.72 -23.87 -34.47
N ARG A 531 -17.01 -24.41 -33.29
CA ARG A 531 -15.98 -24.92 -32.37
C ARG A 531 -15.23 -26.12 -32.97
N ASP A 532 -15.96 -27.04 -33.58
CA ASP A 532 -15.38 -28.25 -34.18
C ASP A 532 -14.57 -27.90 -35.45
N GLY A 533 -15.00 -26.92 -36.25
CA GLY A 533 -14.26 -26.38 -37.38
C GLY A 533 -12.99 -25.65 -36.95
N PHE A 534 -13.07 -24.87 -35.88
CA PHE A 534 -11.87 -24.22 -35.28
C PHE A 534 -10.88 -25.27 -34.74
N ALA A 535 -11.36 -26.35 -34.13
CA ALA A 535 -10.50 -27.41 -33.63
C ALA A 535 -9.81 -28.18 -34.78
N GLU A 536 -10.51 -28.40 -35.88
CA GLU A 536 -9.96 -29.04 -37.07
C GLU A 536 -8.93 -28.17 -37.81
N ALA A 537 -9.23 -26.90 -38.05
CA ALA A 537 -8.31 -25.94 -38.60
C ALA A 537 -7.08 -25.72 -37.68
N SER A 538 -7.28 -25.71 -36.36
CA SER A 538 -6.22 -25.58 -35.37
C SER A 538 -5.27 -26.78 -35.28
N ASN A 539 -5.71 -27.97 -35.74
CA ASN A 539 -4.90 -29.18 -35.75
C ASN A 539 -4.31 -29.51 -37.15
N SER A 540 -4.64 -28.69 -38.16
CA SER A 540 -4.01 -28.77 -39.48
C SER A 540 -2.48 -28.43 -39.38
N TYR A 541 -1.71 -28.77 -40.38
CA TYR A 541 -0.25 -28.44 -40.43
C TYR A 541 -0.02 -26.93 -40.37
N GLU A 542 -0.81 -26.15 -41.10
CA GLU A 542 -0.75 -24.68 -41.08
C GLU A 542 -1.19 -24.15 -39.72
N GLY A 543 -2.23 -24.69 -39.11
CA GLY A 543 -2.68 -24.33 -37.77
C GLY A 543 -1.63 -24.59 -36.70
N LYS A 544 -0.82 -25.64 -36.80
CA LYS A 544 0.30 -25.91 -35.90
C LYS A 544 1.42 -24.92 -36.06
N ILE A 545 1.78 -24.51 -37.28
CA ILE A 545 2.78 -23.48 -37.53
C ILE A 545 2.32 -22.14 -36.93
N VAL A 546 1.08 -21.75 -37.19
CA VAL A 546 0.52 -20.49 -36.61
C VAL A 546 0.54 -20.51 -35.09
N LYS A 547 0.17 -21.63 -34.45
CA LYS A 547 0.24 -21.77 -32.99
C LYS A 547 1.69 -21.66 -32.49
N SER A 548 2.66 -22.27 -33.17
CA SER A 548 4.06 -22.22 -32.76
C SER A 548 4.63 -20.81 -32.90
N ILE A 549 4.32 -20.11 -33.99
CA ILE A 549 4.69 -18.70 -34.16
C ILE A 549 4.04 -17.85 -33.04
N ALA A 550 2.74 -18.02 -32.81
CA ALA A 550 2.04 -17.31 -31.74
C ALA A 550 2.66 -17.56 -30.35
N ALA A 551 3.02 -18.82 -30.05
CA ALA A 551 3.68 -19.19 -28.81
C ALA A 551 5.03 -18.50 -28.64
N VAL A 552 5.87 -18.45 -29.68
CA VAL A 552 7.16 -17.76 -29.64
C VAL A 552 6.97 -16.25 -29.47
N VAL A 553 6.06 -15.62 -30.22
CA VAL A 553 5.80 -14.19 -30.16
C VAL A 553 5.26 -13.79 -28.77
N MET A 554 4.35 -14.59 -28.21
CA MET A 554 3.82 -14.34 -26.87
C MET A 554 4.90 -14.46 -25.78
N CYS A 555 5.74 -15.49 -25.83
CA CYS A 555 6.84 -15.65 -24.88
C CYS A 555 7.87 -14.51 -25.00
N ALA A 556 8.21 -14.11 -26.23
CA ALA A 556 9.13 -12.98 -26.47
C ALA A 556 8.55 -11.66 -25.95
N SER A 557 7.27 -11.39 -26.20
CA SER A 557 6.57 -10.21 -25.68
C SER A 557 6.53 -10.19 -24.16
N LEU A 558 6.21 -11.32 -23.52
CA LEU A 558 6.20 -11.44 -22.06
C LEU A 558 7.60 -11.22 -21.47
N TYR A 559 8.65 -11.74 -22.13
CA TYR A 559 10.02 -11.54 -21.68
C TYR A 559 10.44 -10.06 -21.72
N ILE A 560 10.13 -9.36 -22.81
CA ILE A 560 10.41 -7.92 -22.95
C ILE A 560 9.65 -7.13 -21.87
N GLN A 561 8.37 -7.40 -21.67
CA GLN A 561 7.56 -6.72 -20.66
C GLN A 561 8.05 -7.02 -19.24
N ALA A 562 8.41 -8.26 -18.92
CA ALA A 562 8.92 -8.66 -17.61
C ALA A 562 10.28 -8.00 -17.31
N THR A 563 11.18 -7.90 -18.31
CA THR A 563 12.46 -7.21 -18.15
C THR A 563 12.28 -5.71 -17.94
N THR A 564 11.36 -5.08 -18.67
CA THR A 564 11.00 -3.67 -18.49
C THR A 564 10.41 -3.43 -17.09
N PHE A 565 9.49 -4.29 -16.66
CA PHE A 565 8.92 -4.21 -15.32
C PHE A 565 9.97 -4.39 -14.22
N SER A 566 10.88 -5.35 -14.40
CA SER A 566 11.97 -5.57 -13.44
C SER A 566 12.89 -4.34 -13.35
N LYS A 567 13.30 -3.74 -14.47
CA LYS A 567 14.12 -2.51 -14.49
C LYS A 567 13.40 -1.36 -13.77
N TYR A 568 12.11 -1.16 -14.05
CA TYR A 568 11.28 -0.18 -13.38
C TYR A 568 11.22 -0.42 -11.87
N ALA A 569 10.98 -1.65 -11.44
CA ALA A 569 10.91 -2.02 -10.03
C ALA A 569 12.24 -1.77 -9.29
N TRP A 570 13.39 -2.04 -9.94
CA TRP A 570 14.70 -1.74 -9.39
C TRP A 570 14.96 -0.24 -9.26
N ALA A 571 14.54 0.56 -10.22
CA ALA A 571 14.64 2.02 -10.14
C ALA A 571 13.78 2.58 -9.00
N ILE A 572 12.52 2.14 -8.90
CA ILE A 572 11.62 2.52 -7.81
C ILE A 572 12.17 2.06 -6.45
N SER A 573 12.69 0.84 -6.36
CA SER A 573 13.28 0.33 -5.11
C SER A 573 14.46 1.20 -4.66
N GLY A 574 15.27 1.70 -5.59
CA GLY A 574 16.33 2.67 -5.28
C GLY A 574 15.79 3.94 -4.64
N SER A 575 14.69 4.47 -5.15
CA SER A 575 14.00 5.62 -4.57
C SER A 575 13.41 5.31 -3.18
N LEU A 576 12.71 4.17 -3.05
CA LEU A 576 12.11 3.72 -1.77
C LEU A 576 13.15 3.36 -0.70
N SER A 577 14.38 3.07 -1.13
CA SER A 577 15.48 2.71 -0.23
C SER A 577 16.17 3.91 0.42
N ASN A 578 15.79 5.14 0.03
CA ASN A 578 16.33 6.34 0.65
C ASN A 578 15.66 6.56 2.01
N PRO A 579 16.40 6.53 3.12
CA PRO A 579 15.83 6.82 4.43
C PRO A 579 15.35 8.27 4.48
N SER A 580 14.21 8.52 5.12
CA SER A 580 13.74 9.90 5.37
C SER A 580 14.68 10.69 6.29
N ILE A 581 15.45 9.96 7.10
CA ILE A 581 16.38 10.52 8.10
C ILE A 581 17.76 10.86 7.53
N ILE A 582 18.13 10.31 6.35
CA ILE A 582 19.39 10.62 5.65
C ILE A 582 19.06 11.07 4.24
N LEU A 583 19.30 12.34 3.94
CA LEU A 583 19.02 12.89 2.62
C LEU A 583 20.23 12.72 1.69
N LYS A 584 19.98 12.50 0.41
CA LYS A 584 20.98 12.65 -0.65
C LYS A 584 20.88 14.04 -1.24
N GLY A 585 21.98 14.73 -1.27
CA GLY A 585 22.16 16.00 -1.99
C GLY A 585 23.19 15.82 -3.10
N GLN A 586 23.11 16.65 -4.11
CA GLN A 586 24.14 16.76 -5.14
C GLN A 586 24.78 18.14 -5.05
N THR A 587 26.09 18.20 -4.96
CA THR A 587 26.84 19.46 -5.01
C THR A 587 26.84 20.00 -6.45
N ARG A 588 27.16 21.28 -6.63
CA ARG A 588 27.31 21.90 -7.96
C ARG A 588 28.30 21.14 -8.86
N ASP A 589 29.30 20.51 -8.26
CA ASP A 589 30.32 19.69 -8.96
C ASP A 589 29.82 18.27 -9.28
N GLY A 590 28.52 17.99 -9.16
CA GLY A 590 27.95 16.66 -9.45
C GLY A 590 28.19 15.58 -8.39
N LYS A 591 28.97 15.88 -7.32
CA LYS A 591 29.27 14.90 -6.27
C LYS A 591 28.06 14.68 -5.37
N ILE A 592 27.69 13.40 -5.19
CA ILE A 592 26.62 13.01 -4.26
C ILE A 592 27.14 13.13 -2.82
N ILE A 593 26.41 13.87 -1.98
CA ILE A 593 26.66 13.98 -0.55
C ILE A 593 25.49 13.35 0.22
N LYS A 594 25.79 12.71 1.35
CA LYS A 594 24.78 12.25 2.31
C LYS A 594 24.66 13.31 3.39
N VAL A 595 23.45 13.82 3.59
CA VAL A 595 23.11 14.83 4.60
C VAL A 595 22.44 14.12 5.76
N ASP A 596 23.11 14.04 6.88
CA ASP A 596 22.68 13.29 8.07
C ASP A 596 22.25 14.22 9.23
N ASP A 597 21.80 15.42 8.88
CA ASP A 597 21.46 16.48 9.83
C ASP A 597 20.40 16.04 10.86
N TYR A 598 19.46 15.19 10.46
CA TYR A 598 18.38 14.78 11.36
C TYR A 598 18.90 13.91 12.51
N ARG A 599 19.71 12.88 12.23
CA ARG A 599 20.30 12.04 13.28
C ARG A 599 21.31 12.83 14.09
N GLU A 600 22.09 13.69 13.45
CA GLU A 600 23.04 14.60 14.12
C GLU A 600 22.32 15.45 15.18
N ALA A 601 21.16 16.03 14.84
CA ALA A 601 20.35 16.79 15.79
C ALA A 601 19.84 15.94 16.96
N TYR A 602 19.39 14.72 16.69
CA TYR A 602 18.90 13.83 17.76
C TYR A 602 20.04 13.33 18.66
N TRP A 603 21.23 13.06 18.10
CA TRP A 603 22.42 12.75 18.91
C TRP A 603 22.84 13.93 19.74
N TRP A 604 22.81 15.14 19.16
CA TRP A 604 23.10 16.36 19.92
C TRP A 604 22.14 16.51 21.11
N LEU A 605 20.85 16.30 20.92
CA LEU A 605 19.86 16.30 22.02
C LEU A 605 20.21 15.28 23.10
N ARG A 606 20.60 14.06 22.70
CA ARG A 606 20.97 13.00 23.64
C ARG A 606 22.17 13.41 24.48
N ASP A 607 23.18 13.99 23.85
CA ASP A 607 24.49 14.22 24.46
C ASP A 607 24.60 15.57 25.19
N ASN A 608 23.76 16.55 24.81
CA ASN A 608 23.88 17.94 25.32
C ASN A 608 22.66 18.44 26.09
N THR A 609 21.66 17.61 26.35
CA THR A 609 20.48 18.00 27.13
C THR A 609 20.27 17.05 28.32
N PRO A 610 19.61 17.48 29.40
CA PRO A 610 19.25 16.60 30.50
C PRO A 610 18.39 15.42 30.06
N GLU A 611 18.46 14.28 30.73
CA GLU A 611 17.69 13.09 30.37
C GLU A 611 16.19 13.32 30.45
N ASP A 612 15.73 14.16 31.35
CA ASP A 612 14.33 14.56 31.56
C ASP A 612 13.91 15.76 30.69
N ALA A 613 14.74 16.17 29.72
CA ALA A 613 14.43 17.27 28.82
C ALA A 613 13.21 16.93 27.94
N ARG A 614 12.32 17.92 27.80
CA ARG A 614 11.08 17.85 27.04
C ARG A 614 11.26 18.62 25.73
N ILE A 615 10.98 17.96 24.60
CA ILE A 615 11.20 18.51 23.27
C ILE A 615 9.85 18.76 22.61
N MET A 616 9.60 20.02 22.26
CA MET A 616 8.47 20.41 21.42
C MET A 616 8.90 20.35 19.97
N ALA A 617 8.24 19.52 19.20
CA ALA A 617 8.39 19.42 17.75
C ALA A 617 7.03 19.01 17.16
N TRP A 618 6.85 19.13 15.86
CA TRP A 618 5.68 18.61 15.22
C TRP A 618 5.57 17.09 15.45
N TRP A 619 4.37 16.56 15.54
CA TRP A 619 4.10 15.17 15.94
C TRP A 619 4.83 14.13 15.09
N ASP A 620 5.10 14.41 13.81
CA ASP A 620 5.81 13.49 12.90
C ASP A 620 7.15 13.01 13.50
N TYR A 621 7.85 13.86 14.23
CA TYR A 621 9.23 13.60 14.68
C TYR A 621 9.31 12.92 16.05
N GLY A 622 8.20 12.80 16.76
CA GLY A 622 8.18 12.30 18.13
C GLY A 622 8.82 10.93 18.30
N TYR A 623 8.56 10.01 17.38
CA TYR A 623 9.15 8.66 17.42
C TYR A 623 10.67 8.65 17.23
N GLN A 624 11.20 9.52 16.36
CA GLN A 624 12.64 9.62 16.13
C GLN A 624 13.33 10.30 17.33
N ILE A 625 12.71 11.33 17.90
CA ILE A 625 13.24 12.01 19.10
C ILE A 625 13.29 11.02 20.27
N THR A 626 12.21 10.31 20.57
CA THR A 626 12.22 9.34 21.67
C THR A 626 13.11 8.13 21.39
N GLY A 627 13.14 7.64 20.16
CA GLY A 627 13.90 6.44 19.77
C GLY A 627 15.42 6.68 19.70
N ILE A 628 15.85 7.86 19.24
CA ILE A 628 17.28 8.13 19.03
C ILE A 628 17.87 8.95 20.21
N SER A 629 17.18 10.02 20.63
CA SER A 629 17.71 10.87 21.70
C SER A 629 17.29 10.44 23.10
N ASN A 630 16.31 9.56 23.23
CA ASN A 630 15.73 9.14 24.52
C ASN A 630 15.21 10.33 25.34
N ARG A 631 14.67 11.37 24.67
CA ARG A 631 14.10 12.57 25.29
C ARG A 631 12.58 12.55 25.22
N THR A 632 11.93 13.28 26.15
CA THR A 632 10.47 13.35 26.24
C THR A 632 9.90 14.21 25.13
N THR A 633 8.83 13.73 24.45
CA THR A 633 8.13 14.47 23.38
C THR A 633 6.70 14.85 23.78
N ILE A 634 6.20 15.91 23.16
CA ILE A 634 4.83 16.39 23.36
C ILE A 634 3.84 15.47 22.63
N ALA A 635 4.13 15.11 21.39
CA ALA A 635 3.30 14.22 20.59
C ALA A 635 4.15 13.34 19.66
N ASP A 636 3.57 12.28 19.13
CA ASP A 636 4.20 11.37 18.18
C ASP A 636 3.22 10.89 17.09
N GLY A 637 3.68 10.05 16.14
CA GLY A 637 2.92 9.54 15.01
C GLY A 637 1.72 8.66 15.35
N ASN A 638 1.50 8.28 16.61
CA ASN A 638 0.32 7.50 16.98
C ASN A 638 -0.98 8.28 16.81
N THR A 639 -0.94 9.61 17.01
CA THR A 639 -2.09 10.52 16.80
C THR A 639 -3.37 10.16 17.59
N TRP A 640 -3.23 9.50 18.74
CA TRP A 640 -4.38 9.03 19.51
C TRP A 640 -5.21 10.13 20.15
N ASN A 641 -4.61 11.30 20.46
CA ASN A 641 -5.29 12.42 21.08
C ASN A 641 -5.27 13.66 20.17
N HIS A 642 -6.33 13.85 19.43
CA HIS A 642 -6.49 14.96 18.49
C HIS A 642 -6.41 16.33 19.17
N GLU A 643 -7.02 16.48 20.36
CA GLU A 643 -7.06 17.73 21.10
C GLU A 643 -5.66 18.15 21.57
N HIS A 644 -4.83 17.18 21.92
CA HIS A 644 -3.45 17.44 22.31
C HIS A 644 -2.57 17.86 21.11
N ILE A 645 -2.76 17.23 19.95
CA ILE A 645 -2.11 17.65 18.69
C ILE A 645 -2.57 19.06 18.29
N ALA A 646 -3.85 19.37 18.50
CA ALA A 646 -4.39 20.71 18.26
C ALA A 646 -3.76 21.75 19.17
N LEU A 647 -3.49 21.43 20.44
CA LEU A 647 -2.77 22.30 21.36
C LEU A 647 -1.35 22.56 20.89
N LEU A 648 -0.65 21.50 20.44
CA LEU A 648 0.69 21.64 19.84
C LEU A 648 0.65 22.50 18.56
N GLY A 649 -0.35 22.28 17.70
CA GLY A 649 -0.58 23.10 16.50
C GLY A 649 -0.84 24.56 16.86
N LYS A 650 -1.66 24.84 17.90
CA LYS A 650 -1.94 26.20 18.41
C LYS A 650 -0.65 26.86 18.92
N ALA A 651 0.21 26.13 19.62
CA ALA A 651 1.50 26.66 20.08
C ALA A 651 2.39 27.04 18.90
N LEU A 652 2.52 26.19 17.88
CA LEU A 652 3.43 26.41 16.75
C LEU A 652 2.90 27.49 15.78
N THR A 653 1.57 27.56 15.55
CA THR A 653 0.99 28.48 14.55
C THR A 653 0.31 29.71 15.15
N GLY A 654 0.20 29.82 16.47
CA GLY A 654 -0.20 31.01 17.20
C GLY A 654 0.87 32.09 17.18
N SER A 655 0.57 33.27 17.73
CA SER A 655 1.57 34.33 17.89
C SER A 655 2.75 33.86 18.73
N VAL A 656 3.90 34.55 18.62
CA VAL A 656 5.11 34.21 19.40
C VAL A 656 4.80 34.21 20.91
N GLU A 657 3.99 35.16 21.40
CA GLU A 657 3.61 35.22 22.81
C GLU A 657 2.74 34.06 23.24
N GLU A 658 1.69 33.77 22.46
CA GLU A 658 0.75 32.63 22.70
C GLU A 658 1.50 31.29 22.68
N GLY A 659 2.31 31.08 21.67
CA GLY A 659 3.14 29.87 21.55
C GLY A 659 4.12 29.73 22.71
N TYR A 660 4.75 30.83 23.14
CA TYR A 660 5.67 30.84 24.29
C TYR A 660 4.93 30.50 25.60
N GLN A 661 3.75 31.05 25.83
CA GLN A 661 2.96 30.74 27.04
C GLN A 661 2.56 29.27 27.11
N ILE A 662 2.31 28.62 25.99
CA ILE A 662 2.07 27.16 25.95
C ILE A 662 3.41 26.41 26.15
N ALA A 663 4.41 26.76 25.37
CA ALA A 663 5.69 26.05 25.33
C ALA A 663 6.41 26.01 26.66
N ARG A 664 6.46 27.14 27.42
CA ARG A 664 7.15 27.23 28.71
C ARG A 664 6.62 26.27 29.80
N HIS A 665 5.36 25.79 29.64
CA HIS A 665 4.76 24.84 30.56
C HIS A 665 4.98 23.39 30.14
N LEU A 666 5.16 23.13 28.81
CA LEU A 666 5.22 21.79 28.25
C LEU A 666 6.62 21.35 27.82
N ALA A 667 7.52 22.25 27.47
CA ALA A 667 8.80 21.92 26.87
C ALA A 667 9.98 22.70 27.45
N ASP A 668 11.17 22.16 27.26
CA ASP A 668 12.45 22.78 27.58
C ASP A 668 13.18 23.25 26.32
N TYR A 669 12.92 22.58 25.19
CA TYR A 669 13.50 22.87 23.87
C TYR A 669 12.44 22.78 22.78
N VAL A 670 12.66 23.52 21.70
CA VAL A 670 11.87 23.43 20.44
C VAL A 670 12.79 22.95 19.35
N LEU A 671 12.40 21.90 18.64
CA LEU A 671 13.10 21.38 17.48
C LEU A 671 12.29 21.68 16.24
N ILE A 672 12.92 22.27 15.23
CA ILE A 672 12.32 22.68 13.97
C ILE A 672 13.09 22.08 12.80
N TRP A 673 12.36 21.48 11.86
CA TRP A 673 12.90 21.09 10.57
C TRP A 673 12.86 22.28 9.61
N GLY A 674 14.01 22.63 9.03
CA GLY A 674 14.19 23.74 8.11
C GLY A 674 14.80 23.30 6.78
N GLY A 675 14.41 23.96 5.72
CA GLY A 675 15.03 23.86 4.38
C GLY A 675 14.74 22.57 3.60
N GLY A 676 13.82 22.65 2.65
CA GLY A 676 13.45 21.62 1.69
C GLY A 676 11.95 21.38 1.63
N GLY A 677 11.49 20.69 0.58
CA GLY A 677 10.07 20.47 0.29
C GLY A 677 9.39 19.51 1.26
N GLY A 678 9.32 19.76 2.49
CA GLY A 678 8.72 18.94 3.55
C GLY A 678 9.09 19.46 4.93
N ASP A 679 9.60 20.70 5.00
CA ASP A 679 9.92 21.35 6.26
C ASP A 679 8.67 21.77 7.04
N ASP A 680 8.86 22.20 8.26
CA ASP A 680 7.77 22.55 9.17
C ASP A 680 6.96 23.74 8.66
N LEU A 681 7.59 24.64 7.93
CA LEU A 681 6.90 25.80 7.38
C LEU A 681 5.94 25.41 6.24
N ALA A 682 6.33 24.45 5.38
CA ALA A 682 5.47 23.90 4.34
C ALA A 682 4.27 23.13 4.93
N LYS A 683 4.45 22.46 6.07
CA LYS A 683 3.39 21.74 6.79
C LYS A 683 2.48 22.65 7.63
N SER A 684 2.91 23.85 7.97
CA SER A 684 2.26 24.73 8.96
C SER A 684 0.79 25.08 8.64
N PRO A 685 0.30 25.18 7.39
CA PRO A 685 -1.12 25.36 7.13
C PRO A 685 -1.99 24.19 7.60
N HIS A 686 -1.44 22.97 7.63
CA HIS A 686 -2.14 21.81 8.20
C HIS A 686 -2.19 21.89 9.72
N LEU A 687 -1.09 22.35 10.35
CA LEU A 687 -1.01 22.57 11.79
C LEU A 687 -2.07 23.56 12.26
N ALA A 688 -2.18 24.69 11.58
CA ALA A 688 -3.18 25.72 11.88
C ALA A 688 -4.61 25.22 11.76
N ARG A 689 -4.92 24.41 10.73
CA ARG A 689 -6.24 23.78 10.57
C ARG A 689 -6.57 22.80 11.69
N ILE A 690 -5.60 21.99 12.10
CA ILE A 690 -5.76 21.05 13.21
C ILE A 690 -5.99 21.83 14.51
N ALA A 691 -5.20 22.88 14.76
CA ALA A 691 -5.40 23.76 15.90
C ALA A 691 -6.82 24.36 15.93
N ASN A 692 -7.26 24.91 14.80
CA ASN A 692 -8.58 25.53 14.69
C ASN A 692 -9.76 24.55 14.82
N SER A 693 -9.54 23.25 14.57
CA SER A 693 -10.58 22.25 14.76
C SER A 693 -11.03 22.10 16.21
N VAL A 694 -10.16 22.44 17.16
CA VAL A 694 -10.41 22.37 18.61
C VAL A 694 -10.51 23.78 19.23
N TYR A 695 -9.61 24.68 18.83
CA TYR A 695 -9.52 26.05 19.34
C TYR A 695 -10.04 27.03 18.29
N ARG A 696 -11.36 27.34 18.35
CA ARG A 696 -12.06 28.19 17.35
C ARG A 696 -11.59 29.63 17.34
N ASP A 697 -10.98 30.09 18.41
CA ASP A 697 -10.36 31.42 18.54
C ASP A 697 -9.06 31.55 17.73
N HIS A 698 -8.51 30.43 17.23
CA HIS A 698 -7.27 30.40 16.43
C HIS A 698 -7.45 31.06 15.05
N CYS A 699 -8.55 30.76 14.35
CA CYS A 699 -8.95 31.36 13.08
C CYS A 699 -10.42 31.73 13.14
N PRO A 700 -10.78 32.86 13.78
CA PRO A 700 -12.18 33.23 13.97
C PRO A 700 -12.93 33.38 12.64
N GLY A 701 -14.06 32.72 12.50
CA GLY A 701 -14.90 32.77 11.28
C GLY A 701 -14.35 32.03 10.05
N ASP A 702 -13.18 31.36 10.15
CA ASP A 702 -12.62 30.56 9.07
C ASP A 702 -12.29 29.13 9.57
N VAL A 703 -13.23 28.22 9.35
CA VAL A 703 -13.09 26.81 9.77
C VAL A 703 -11.88 26.11 9.15
N THR A 704 -11.50 26.53 7.96
CA THR A 704 -10.37 25.96 7.21
C THR A 704 -9.05 26.67 7.45
N CYS A 705 -9.06 27.75 8.25
CA CYS A 705 -7.88 28.56 8.63
C CYS A 705 -7.04 28.97 7.41
N ARG A 706 -7.67 29.59 6.39
CA ARG A 706 -6.99 30.03 5.15
C ARG A 706 -6.14 31.27 5.36
N ALA A 707 -6.45 32.02 6.41
CA ALA A 707 -5.65 33.18 6.80
C ALA A 707 -4.21 32.82 7.14
N PHE A 708 -3.93 31.52 7.41
CA PHE A 708 -2.60 31.02 7.72
C PHE A 708 -2.02 30.25 6.52
N GLY A 709 -1.01 30.81 5.87
CA GLY A 709 -0.36 30.18 4.72
C GLY A 709 0.55 31.13 3.97
N PHE A 710 0.93 30.73 2.76
CA PHE A 710 1.69 31.54 1.83
C PHE A 710 0.73 32.28 0.90
N LEU A 711 1.05 33.52 0.55
CA LEU A 711 0.27 34.36 -0.35
C LEU A 711 0.60 34.08 -1.82
N ASP A 712 1.83 33.62 -2.07
CA ASP A 712 2.36 33.38 -3.41
C ASP A 712 3.27 32.14 -3.42
N ARG A 713 3.81 31.81 -4.61
CA ARG A 713 4.76 30.71 -4.80
C ARG A 713 6.18 31.04 -4.37
N GLN A 714 6.53 32.31 -4.28
CA GLN A 714 7.80 32.77 -3.77
C GLN A 714 7.93 32.51 -2.26
N GLY A 715 6.83 32.06 -1.63
CA GLY A 715 6.80 31.75 -0.21
C GLY A 715 6.65 32.98 0.66
N THR A 716 5.93 34.00 0.18
CA THR A 716 5.55 35.17 0.98
C THR A 716 4.54 34.74 2.05
N PRO A 717 4.84 34.88 3.35
CA PRO A 717 3.94 34.49 4.41
C PRO A 717 2.72 35.43 4.47
N SER A 718 1.57 34.85 4.86
CA SER A 718 0.44 35.69 5.26
C SER A 718 0.75 36.44 6.56
N PRO A 719 0.07 37.55 6.86
CA PRO A 719 0.28 38.29 8.12
C PRO A 719 0.08 37.46 9.39
N MET A 720 -0.77 36.41 9.33
CA MET A 720 -0.94 35.49 10.44
C MET A 720 0.26 34.54 10.57
N MET A 721 0.77 34.01 9.45
CA MET A 721 1.94 33.16 9.43
C MET A 721 3.21 33.91 9.86
N GLU A 722 3.39 35.14 9.39
CA GLU A 722 4.56 35.98 9.70
C GLU A 722 4.72 36.24 11.20
N ARG A 723 3.59 36.42 11.91
CA ARG A 723 3.57 36.62 13.37
C ARG A 723 3.64 35.33 14.16
N SER A 724 3.64 34.17 13.51
CA SER A 724 3.57 32.89 14.18
C SER A 724 4.90 32.51 14.86
N PHE A 725 4.76 31.76 15.94
CA PHE A 725 5.87 31.17 16.70
C PHE A 725 6.79 30.35 15.77
N LEU A 726 6.22 29.48 14.94
CA LEU A 726 6.98 28.62 14.04
C LEU A 726 7.75 29.42 12.99
N TYR A 727 7.09 30.38 12.32
CA TYR A 727 7.75 31.20 11.30
C TYR A 727 8.91 32.01 11.87
N ASN A 728 8.73 32.59 13.07
CA ASN A 728 9.74 33.38 13.72
C ASN A 728 11.01 32.56 14.02
N LEU A 729 10.87 31.37 14.61
CA LEU A 729 11.99 30.49 14.89
C LEU A 729 12.59 29.88 13.62
N HIS A 730 11.77 29.47 12.67
CA HIS A 730 12.23 28.89 11.40
C HIS A 730 13.06 29.88 10.58
N SER A 731 12.60 31.12 10.50
CA SER A 731 13.22 32.17 9.67
C SER A 731 14.25 33.03 10.42
N HIS A 732 14.48 32.78 11.70
CA HIS A 732 15.46 33.50 12.55
C HIS A 732 16.83 33.56 11.87
N GLN A 733 17.35 34.77 11.65
CA GLN A 733 18.64 35.02 10.97
C GLN A 733 18.79 34.41 9.55
N ILE A 734 17.68 33.96 8.94
CA ILE A 734 17.66 33.51 7.55
C ILE A 734 16.99 34.57 6.69
N ARG A 735 15.87 35.13 7.17
CA ARG A 735 15.17 36.21 6.49
C ARG A 735 15.52 37.56 7.14
N PRO A 736 15.80 38.60 6.34
CA PRO A 736 16.12 39.93 6.89
C PRO A 736 14.98 40.43 7.79
N GLY A 737 15.35 40.92 9.00
CA GLY A 737 14.38 41.46 9.94
C GLY A 737 13.61 40.45 10.78
N VAL A 738 13.85 39.15 10.62
CA VAL A 738 13.24 38.11 11.47
C VAL A 738 14.26 37.62 12.50
N GLU A 739 14.04 37.99 13.76
CA GLU A 739 14.85 37.53 14.89
C GLU A 739 13.98 36.94 15.98
N ALA A 740 14.41 35.80 16.52
CA ALA A 740 13.75 35.20 17.69
C ALA A 740 13.99 36.10 18.91
N ASP A 741 12.95 36.29 19.71
CA ASP A 741 13.04 37.08 20.94
C ASP A 741 14.04 36.42 21.94
N PRO A 742 15.19 37.01 22.19
CA PRO A 742 16.22 36.41 23.04
C PRO A 742 15.81 36.29 24.52
N THR A 743 14.76 36.96 24.93
CA THR A 743 14.20 36.81 26.28
C THR A 743 13.34 35.54 26.42
N LYS A 744 12.91 34.95 25.30
CA LYS A 744 12.05 33.76 25.25
C LYS A 744 12.77 32.54 24.68
N PHE A 745 13.61 32.74 23.64
CA PHE A 745 14.25 31.65 22.92
C PHE A 745 15.72 31.94 22.64
N GLN A 746 16.52 30.90 22.74
CA GLN A 746 17.94 30.93 22.39
C GLN A 746 18.25 29.77 21.43
N GLU A 747 18.72 30.05 20.23
CA GLU A 747 19.23 28.98 19.35
C GLU A 747 20.48 28.37 19.99
N VAL A 748 20.44 27.09 20.31
CA VAL A 748 21.52 26.36 20.96
C VAL A 748 22.21 25.39 20.01
N TYR A 749 21.56 25.02 18.92
CA TYR A 749 22.14 24.15 17.92
C TYR A 749 21.52 24.34 16.55
N ARG A 750 22.36 24.30 15.53
CA ARG A 750 22.03 24.29 14.13
C ARG A 750 22.88 23.23 13.45
N THR A 751 22.27 22.29 12.72
CA THR A 751 22.98 21.25 12.00
C THR A 751 23.83 21.80 10.85
N LYS A 752 24.78 21.01 10.39
CA LYS A 752 25.77 21.39 9.38
C LYS A 752 25.16 22.01 8.11
N TYR A 753 24.06 21.43 7.62
CA TYR A 753 23.37 21.93 6.43
C TYR A 753 22.10 22.73 6.77
N GLY A 754 21.90 23.06 8.03
CA GLY A 754 20.78 23.86 8.51
C GLY A 754 19.40 23.20 8.38
N LYS A 755 19.36 21.86 8.24
CA LYS A 755 18.09 21.13 8.12
C LYS A 755 17.34 21.01 9.43
N VAL A 756 18.03 21.08 10.55
CA VAL A 756 17.42 21.07 11.87
C VAL A 756 17.98 22.19 12.72
N ARG A 757 17.10 22.84 13.45
CA ARG A 757 17.43 23.92 14.40
C ARG A 757 16.83 23.61 15.75
N ILE A 758 17.55 23.83 16.81
CA ILE A 758 17.11 23.58 18.18
C ILE A 758 17.21 24.87 18.98
N PHE A 759 16.10 25.26 19.58
CA PHE A 759 15.99 26.44 20.43
C PHE A 759 15.71 26.02 21.86
N LYS A 760 16.46 26.60 22.81
CA LYS A 760 16.20 26.48 24.24
C LYS A 760 15.11 27.48 24.61
N ILE A 761 14.15 27.07 25.40
CA ILE A 761 13.11 27.97 25.95
C ILE A 761 13.66 28.61 27.21
N ILE A 762 13.62 29.93 27.25
CA ILE A 762 14.03 30.72 28.42
C ILE A 762 12.80 30.88 29.32
N GLY A 763 12.98 30.81 30.63
CA GLY A 763 11.88 30.99 31.59
C GLY A 763 10.88 29.83 31.65
N VAL A 764 11.37 28.61 31.45
CA VAL A 764 10.56 27.39 31.60
C VAL A 764 9.96 27.29 33.00
N SER A 765 8.70 26.94 33.10
CA SER A 765 8.00 26.77 34.36
C SER A 765 8.40 25.47 35.08
N ARG A 766 9.39 25.55 35.98
CA ARG A 766 9.78 24.41 36.82
C ARG A 766 8.65 23.94 37.71
N GLN A 767 7.80 24.87 38.16
CA GLN A 767 6.61 24.54 38.97
C GLN A 767 5.64 23.65 38.18
N SER A 768 5.39 23.95 36.91
CA SER A 768 4.52 23.11 36.08
C SER A 768 5.09 21.72 35.86
N LYS A 769 6.41 21.61 35.64
CA LYS A 769 7.10 20.33 35.50
C LYS A 769 6.93 19.46 36.73
N LYS A 770 7.25 20.02 37.91
CA LYS A 770 7.08 19.35 39.21
C LYS A 770 5.62 18.97 39.47
N TRP A 771 4.68 19.88 39.19
CA TRP A 771 3.26 19.62 39.35
C TRP A 771 2.78 18.44 38.53
N VAL A 772 3.20 18.31 37.28
CA VAL A 772 2.84 17.16 36.40
C VAL A 772 3.35 15.84 36.97
N GLU A 773 4.58 15.82 37.52
CA GLU A 773 5.15 14.61 38.14
C GLU A 773 4.36 14.18 39.38
N GLU A 774 3.96 15.14 40.20
CA GLU A 774 3.23 14.90 41.46
C GLU A 774 1.76 14.55 41.26
N ASN A 775 1.15 14.92 40.11
CA ASN A 775 -0.29 14.80 39.87
C ASN A 775 -0.64 13.72 38.85
N ARG A 776 0.23 12.73 38.63
CA ARG A 776 -0.11 11.53 37.86
C ARG A 776 -1.17 10.73 38.59
N SER A 777 -2.22 10.31 37.86
CA SER A 777 -3.31 9.51 38.42
C SER A 777 -3.06 8.04 38.14
N CYS A 778 -2.61 7.29 39.18
CA CYS A 778 -2.36 5.86 39.01
C CYS A 778 -3.61 5.04 39.39
N ASP A 779 -3.85 3.95 38.64
CA ASP A 779 -4.89 2.97 38.93
C ASP A 779 -4.52 2.08 40.15
N ALA A 780 -5.46 1.24 40.55
CA ALA A 780 -5.25 0.32 41.67
C ALA A 780 -4.13 -0.71 41.39
N GLY A 781 -3.80 -0.99 40.12
CA GLY A 781 -2.69 -1.83 39.69
C GLY A 781 -1.35 -1.13 39.68
N GLY A 782 -1.32 0.20 39.79
CA GLY A 782 -0.13 1.03 39.88
C GLY A 782 0.68 1.19 38.60
N TRP A 783 0.23 0.66 37.46
CA TRP A 783 0.94 0.75 36.19
C TRP A 783 0.34 1.76 35.19
N PHE A 784 -0.96 1.95 35.22
CA PHE A 784 -1.66 2.92 34.38
C PHE A 784 -1.72 4.27 35.10
N CYS A 785 -0.84 5.16 34.72
CA CYS A 785 -0.64 6.44 35.40
C CYS A 785 -0.76 7.64 34.46
N PRO A 786 -1.95 7.95 33.91
CA PRO A 786 -2.12 9.11 33.04
C PRO A 786 -1.79 10.42 33.77
N GLY A 787 -0.99 11.26 33.08
CA GLY A 787 -0.68 12.58 33.56
C GLY A 787 -1.81 13.57 33.32
N LYS A 788 -1.68 14.78 33.89
CA LYS A 788 -2.63 15.89 33.76
C LYS A 788 -1.92 17.14 33.30
N TYR A 789 -2.65 18.02 32.63
CA TYR A 789 -2.13 19.33 32.26
C TYR A 789 -1.89 20.21 33.51
N PRO A 790 -0.77 20.96 33.52
CA PRO A 790 -0.47 21.86 34.65
C PRO A 790 -1.49 23.01 34.69
N PRO A 791 -1.78 23.55 35.89
CA PRO A 791 -2.74 24.66 36.09
C PRO A 791 -2.42 25.91 35.26
N GLY A 792 -1.16 26.15 34.90
CA GLY A 792 -0.77 27.30 34.08
C GLY A 792 -1.33 27.28 32.65
N LEU A 793 -1.87 26.14 32.17
CA LEU A 793 -2.51 26.04 30.87
C LEU A 793 -4.04 26.13 30.92
N LYS A 794 -4.62 26.32 32.11
CA LYS A 794 -6.09 26.25 32.30
C LYS A 794 -6.85 27.21 31.39
N GLU A 795 -6.47 28.47 31.30
CA GLU A 795 -7.16 29.47 30.47
C GLU A 795 -7.19 29.08 28.97
N ILE A 796 -6.14 28.42 28.47
CA ILE A 796 -6.07 27.97 27.10
C ILE A 796 -6.92 26.72 26.91
N LEU A 797 -6.87 25.79 27.85
CA LEU A 797 -7.63 24.55 27.81
C LEU A 797 -9.16 24.76 27.99
N ASP A 798 -9.58 25.78 28.75
CA ASP A 798 -10.98 26.12 28.92
C ASP A 798 -11.65 26.59 27.62
N LYS A 799 -10.86 27.05 26.62
CA LYS A 799 -11.35 27.41 25.28
C LYS A 799 -11.50 26.22 24.34
N LYS A 800 -11.04 25.05 24.76
CA LYS A 800 -11.04 23.80 23.97
C LYS A 800 -12.48 23.34 23.69
N LYS A 801 -12.75 22.97 22.46
CA LYS A 801 -13.93 22.19 22.06
C LYS A 801 -13.59 20.71 22.03
N ASP A 802 -14.49 19.88 22.52
CA ASP A 802 -14.35 18.42 22.43
C ASP A 802 -14.32 18.01 20.96
N PHE A 803 -13.35 17.19 20.61
CA PHE A 803 -13.20 16.64 19.25
C PHE A 803 -13.11 15.12 19.29
N ALA A 804 -13.68 14.45 18.29
CA ALA A 804 -13.64 12.99 18.22
C ALA A 804 -12.22 12.48 18.06
N GLN A 805 -11.80 11.59 18.95
CA GLN A 805 -10.49 10.95 18.87
C GLN A 805 -10.49 9.88 17.77
N LEU A 806 -9.36 9.72 17.06
CA LEU A 806 -9.23 8.73 15.99
C LEU A 806 -9.38 7.28 16.49
N GLU A 807 -8.96 7.02 17.73
CA GLU A 807 -9.00 5.69 18.35
C GLU A 807 -10.21 5.49 19.26
N ASP A 808 -11.00 6.52 19.50
CA ASP A 808 -12.20 6.41 20.34
C ASP A 808 -13.39 5.89 19.52
N PHE A 809 -13.33 4.61 19.20
CA PHE A 809 -14.34 3.91 18.40
C PHE A 809 -15.74 3.91 19.04
N ASN A 810 -15.86 4.29 20.30
CA ASN A 810 -17.10 4.23 21.09
C ASN A 810 -17.78 5.59 21.28
N ARG A 811 -17.14 6.68 20.89
CA ARG A 811 -17.74 8.02 20.98
C ARG A 811 -18.12 8.49 19.60
N GLY A 812 -19.44 8.62 19.34
CA GLY A 812 -19.94 9.36 18.20
C GLY A 812 -19.33 10.77 18.20
N THR A 813 -19.14 11.35 17.03
CA THR A 813 -18.64 12.71 16.86
C THR A 813 -19.52 13.66 17.66
N LYS A 814 -18.98 14.24 18.72
CA LYS A 814 -19.69 15.23 19.53
C LYS A 814 -19.82 16.60 18.85
N ASP A 815 -19.16 16.81 17.72
CA ASP A 815 -19.13 18.07 16.99
C ASP A 815 -19.60 17.90 15.54
N ASP A 816 -20.86 17.47 15.39
CA ASP A 816 -21.52 17.34 14.09
C ASP A 816 -21.63 18.70 13.37
N GLU A 817 -21.70 19.81 14.12
CA GLU A 817 -21.80 21.16 13.56
C GLU A 817 -20.50 21.59 12.87
N TYR A 818 -19.36 21.36 13.49
CA TYR A 818 -18.07 21.63 12.83
C TYR A 818 -17.85 20.78 11.60
N GLN A 819 -18.12 19.51 11.68
CA GLN A 819 -17.96 18.63 10.53
C GLN A 819 -18.85 19.08 9.37
N LYS A 820 -20.09 19.46 9.68
CA LYS A 820 -21.04 19.98 8.70
C LYS A 820 -20.52 21.26 8.06
N GLU A 821 -20.11 22.22 8.87
CA GLU A 821 -19.55 23.51 8.40
C GLU A 821 -18.24 23.31 7.62
N TYR A 822 -17.36 22.42 8.08
CA TYR A 822 -16.13 22.06 7.38
C TYR A 822 -16.42 21.42 6.03
N PHE A 823 -17.39 20.49 5.94
CA PHE A 823 -17.81 19.88 4.68
C PHE A 823 -18.50 20.90 3.75
N GLU A 824 -19.37 21.75 4.27
CA GLU A 824 -20.01 22.81 3.48
C GLU A 824 -18.97 23.76 2.89
N ASN A 825 -17.98 24.18 3.68
CA ASN A 825 -16.88 25.02 3.20
C ASN A 825 -15.96 24.32 2.19
N LEU A 826 -15.71 23.00 2.36
CA LEU A 826 -14.92 22.22 1.40
C LEU A 826 -15.66 21.97 0.09
N ASN A 827 -16.97 21.78 0.15
CA ASN A 827 -17.83 21.41 -0.98
C ASN A 827 -18.57 22.60 -1.59
N ASN A 828 -18.40 23.82 -1.05
CA ASN A 828 -19.02 25.00 -1.60
C ASN A 828 -18.59 25.21 -3.06
N PRO A 829 -19.55 25.19 -4.03
CA PRO A 829 -19.23 25.27 -5.46
C PRO A 829 -18.53 26.57 -5.84
N GLU A 830 -18.84 27.68 -5.18
CA GLU A 830 -18.18 28.98 -5.42
C GLU A 830 -16.74 28.96 -4.90
N LEU A 831 -16.51 28.37 -3.73
CA LEU A 831 -15.18 28.20 -3.17
C LEU A 831 -14.38 27.14 -3.93
N ALA A 832 -15.04 26.10 -4.43
CA ALA A 832 -14.43 25.12 -5.32
C ALA A 832 -14.03 25.77 -6.67
N ARG A 833 -14.87 26.62 -7.24
CA ARG A 833 -14.54 27.41 -8.46
C ARG A 833 -13.41 28.39 -8.21
N LYS A 834 -13.45 29.14 -7.11
CA LYS A 834 -12.35 30.05 -6.73
C LYS A 834 -11.04 29.31 -6.49
N ARG A 835 -11.09 28.09 -5.92
CA ARG A 835 -9.89 27.23 -5.77
C ARG A 835 -9.42 26.67 -7.11
N ALA A 836 -10.35 26.26 -7.96
CA ALA A 836 -10.01 25.80 -9.31
C ALA A 836 -9.41 26.95 -10.12
N GLN A 837 -9.98 28.14 -10.05
CA GLN A 837 -9.43 29.35 -10.65
C GLN A 837 -8.06 29.71 -10.04
N MET A 838 -7.92 29.68 -8.73
CA MET A 838 -6.64 29.93 -8.05
C MET A 838 -5.62 28.82 -8.29
N ASN A 839 -6.05 27.55 -8.44
CA ASN A 839 -5.18 26.47 -8.86
C ASN A 839 -4.88 26.51 -10.36
N GLU A 840 -5.82 26.97 -11.19
CA GLU A 840 -5.60 27.27 -12.59
C GLU A 840 -4.72 28.51 -12.75
N GLU A 841 -4.92 29.55 -11.98
CA GLU A 841 -4.02 30.71 -11.87
C GLU A 841 -2.68 30.32 -11.25
N MET A 842 -2.67 29.38 -10.29
CA MET A 842 -1.44 28.80 -9.77
C MET A 842 -0.79 27.79 -10.72
N GLN A 843 -1.50 27.04 -11.51
CA GLN A 843 -0.98 26.21 -12.59
C GLN A 843 -0.68 27.03 -13.85
N GLN A 844 -1.41 28.10 -14.11
CA GLN A 844 -1.16 29.06 -15.17
C GLN A 844 -0.08 30.08 -14.80
N GLY A 845 0.17 30.32 -13.52
CA GLY A 845 1.35 31.04 -13.05
C GLY A 845 2.59 30.13 -12.89
N SER A 846 2.50 28.78 -13.06
CA SER A 846 3.63 27.83 -13.25
C SER A 846 3.74 27.33 -14.69
N SER A 847 2.72 27.45 -15.44
CA SER A 847 2.72 27.45 -16.88
C SER A 847 2.45 28.87 -17.28
N GLN A 848 3.53 29.59 -17.58
CA GLN A 848 3.58 30.70 -18.51
C GLN A 848 2.32 31.58 -18.52
N GLU A 849 2.49 32.90 -18.35
CA GLU A 849 1.66 33.82 -19.06
C GLU A 849 1.42 33.24 -20.46
N PRO A 850 0.17 33.20 -20.96
CA PRO A 850 -0.06 32.67 -22.29
C PRO A 850 0.85 33.46 -23.21
N ILE A 851 1.82 32.77 -23.80
CA ILE A 851 2.70 33.34 -24.81
C ILE A 851 1.75 33.99 -25.82
N LYS A 852 1.73 35.33 -25.84
CA LYS A 852 0.88 36.08 -26.77
C LYS A 852 1.21 35.52 -28.15
N LYS A 853 0.24 34.88 -28.81
CA LYS A 853 0.41 34.39 -30.16
C LYS A 853 0.80 35.58 -31.04
N ARG A 854 2.08 35.71 -31.36
CA ARG A 854 2.54 36.63 -32.38
C ARG A 854 2.13 36.03 -33.73
N THR A 855 1.13 36.61 -34.33
CA THR A 855 0.69 36.24 -35.70
C THR A 855 1.50 36.92 -36.78
N LYS A 856 2.52 37.69 -36.43
CA LYS A 856 3.37 38.46 -37.35
C LYS A 856 4.83 37.97 -37.22
N ALA A 857 5.51 37.87 -38.37
CA ALA A 857 6.95 37.64 -38.39
C ALA A 857 7.65 38.81 -37.66
N ILE A 858 8.63 38.47 -36.80
CA ILE A 858 9.41 39.44 -36.05
C ILE A 858 10.25 40.30 -37.01
N THR A 859 10.21 41.63 -36.85
CA THR A 859 11.04 42.55 -37.62
C THR A 859 12.49 42.57 -37.11
N ASP A 860 13.42 43.03 -37.96
CA ASP A 860 14.82 43.12 -37.56
C ASP A 860 15.05 44.17 -36.45
N GLU A 861 14.22 45.21 -36.41
CA GLU A 861 14.24 46.22 -35.34
C GLU A 861 13.80 45.61 -34.01
N GLU A 862 12.73 44.79 -33.99
CA GLU A 862 12.27 44.09 -32.78
C GLU A 862 13.31 43.07 -32.29
N LYS A 863 14.03 42.36 -33.19
CA LYS A 863 15.12 41.46 -32.81
C LYS A 863 16.25 42.20 -32.10
N ILE A 864 16.66 43.36 -32.65
CA ILE A 864 17.71 44.20 -32.06
C ILE A 864 17.26 44.73 -30.69
N GLU A 865 16.01 45.13 -30.53
CA GLU A 865 15.46 45.63 -29.28
C GLU A 865 15.51 44.52 -28.19
N ILE A 866 15.00 43.31 -28.48
CA ILE A 866 15.02 42.17 -27.57
C ILE A 866 16.48 41.81 -27.24
N TYR A 867 17.36 41.71 -28.21
CA TYR A 867 18.73 41.28 -28.06
C TYR A 867 19.62 42.27 -27.29
N SER A 868 19.27 43.57 -27.36
CA SER A 868 19.97 44.60 -26.60
C SER A 868 19.48 44.74 -25.15
N THR A 869 18.33 44.14 -24.84
CA THR A 869 17.75 44.15 -23.48
C THR A 869 18.38 43.01 -22.65
N TRP A 870 19.17 43.33 -21.64
CA TRP A 870 19.84 42.38 -20.75
C TRP A 870 19.12 42.35 -19.41
N GLU A 871 18.19 41.44 -19.24
CA GLU A 871 17.35 41.36 -18.03
C GLU A 871 16.99 39.92 -17.68
N ASP A 872 17.03 39.60 -16.38
CA ASP A 872 16.55 38.30 -15.87
C ASP A 872 15.03 38.33 -15.75
N THR A 873 14.36 37.65 -16.67
CA THR A 873 12.90 37.49 -16.73
C THR A 873 12.48 36.05 -16.53
N ALA A 874 11.19 35.81 -16.38
CA ALA A 874 10.65 34.45 -16.36
C ALA A 874 10.96 33.71 -17.68
N ASP A 875 10.94 34.43 -18.80
CA ASP A 875 11.21 33.89 -20.14
C ASP A 875 12.69 33.53 -20.32
N THR A 876 13.63 34.36 -19.86
CA THR A 876 15.06 34.02 -19.89
C THR A 876 15.35 32.80 -19.03
N THR A 877 14.71 32.67 -17.85
CA THR A 877 14.85 31.49 -16.97
C THR A 877 14.26 30.23 -17.61
N LEU A 878 13.09 30.34 -18.24
CA LEU A 878 12.47 29.20 -18.92
C LEU A 878 13.29 28.78 -20.14
N MET A 879 13.79 29.71 -20.93
CA MET A 879 14.65 29.43 -22.09
C MET A 879 15.93 28.73 -21.64
N TRP A 880 16.54 29.19 -20.55
CA TRP A 880 17.70 28.52 -19.97
C TRP A 880 17.38 27.08 -19.59
N GLN A 881 16.23 26.80 -18.95
CA GLN A 881 15.80 25.45 -18.59
C GLN A 881 15.59 24.55 -19.81
N ILE A 882 14.92 25.04 -20.84
CA ILE A 882 14.66 24.31 -22.08
C ILE A 882 15.99 23.96 -22.79
N VAL A 883 16.89 24.92 -22.89
CA VAL A 883 18.18 24.74 -23.58
C VAL A 883 19.08 23.79 -22.80
N THR A 884 19.21 23.96 -21.49
CA THR A 884 20.10 23.13 -20.64
C THR A 884 19.58 21.71 -20.45
N SER A 885 18.26 21.50 -20.50
CA SER A 885 17.63 20.16 -20.44
C SER A 885 17.59 19.45 -21.79
N ASN A 886 18.07 20.08 -22.86
CA ASN A 886 18.01 19.58 -24.25
C ASN A 886 16.56 19.26 -24.73
N ALA A 887 15.59 20.05 -24.32
CA ALA A 887 14.19 19.88 -24.70
C ALA A 887 13.91 20.51 -26.08
N VAL A 888 14.42 19.85 -27.12
CA VAL A 888 14.40 20.33 -28.52
C VAL A 888 12.98 20.61 -29.03
N ASP A 889 12.03 19.73 -28.71
CA ASP A 889 10.63 19.88 -29.16
C ASP A 889 9.90 21.04 -28.46
N ASP A 890 10.26 21.33 -27.21
CA ASP A 890 9.74 22.45 -26.46
C ASP A 890 10.28 23.78 -27.01
N LEU A 891 11.58 23.81 -27.33
CA LEU A 891 12.19 24.96 -27.99
C LEU A 891 11.53 25.24 -29.34
N LYS A 892 11.36 24.25 -30.20
CA LYS A 892 10.70 24.42 -31.51
C LYS A 892 9.28 24.97 -31.35
N ARG A 893 8.49 24.38 -30.45
CA ARG A 893 7.11 24.84 -30.18
C ARG A 893 7.08 26.28 -29.72
N TRP A 894 8.02 26.69 -28.90
CA TRP A 894 8.09 28.08 -28.42
C TRP A 894 8.50 29.02 -29.52
N LEU A 895 9.54 28.71 -30.29
CA LEU A 895 9.99 29.53 -31.42
C LEU A 895 8.94 29.64 -32.56
N ASP A 896 8.11 28.63 -32.75
CA ASP A 896 6.97 28.66 -33.68
C ASP A 896 5.86 29.63 -33.19
N GLN A 897 5.74 29.83 -31.90
CA GLN A 897 4.76 30.70 -31.27
C GLN A 897 5.29 32.15 -31.12
N ASP A 898 6.53 32.29 -30.66
CA ASP A 898 7.24 33.54 -30.48
C ASP A 898 8.70 33.44 -30.96
N PRO A 899 8.97 33.82 -32.23
CA PRO A 899 10.33 33.84 -32.76
C PRO A 899 11.30 34.76 -32.03
N GLY A 900 10.77 35.74 -31.28
CA GLY A 900 11.56 36.70 -30.50
C GLY A 900 12.26 36.01 -29.31
N ALA A 901 11.73 34.91 -28.83
CA ALA A 901 12.30 34.18 -27.70
C ALA A 901 13.72 33.67 -27.97
N ALA A 902 14.10 33.44 -29.23
CA ALA A 902 15.47 33.06 -29.60
C ALA A 902 16.52 34.14 -29.30
N TRP A 903 16.08 35.41 -29.16
CA TRP A 903 16.95 36.59 -29.02
C TRP A 903 17.05 37.10 -27.58
N LEU A 904 16.40 36.43 -26.64
CA LEU A 904 16.43 36.78 -25.20
C LEU A 904 17.86 36.76 -24.62
N ARG A 905 18.15 37.70 -23.74
CA ARG A 905 19.44 37.76 -23.00
C ARG A 905 19.20 38.05 -21.53
N SER A 906 19.86 37.27 -20.64
CA SER A 906 19.85 37.49 -19.20
C SER A 906 20.71 38.70 -18.79
N ALA A 907 20.61 39.11 -17.53
CA ALA A 907 21.32 40.29 -16.99
C ALA A 907 22.86 40.18 -17.06
N ASP A 908 23.41 39.01 -17.24
CA ASP A 908 24.84 38.76 -17.51
C ASP A 908 25.19 38.86 -19.00
N GLY A 909 24.23 39.12 -19.86
CA GLY A 909 24.40 39.23 -21.30
C GLY A 909 24.46 37.90 -22.03
N ARG A 910 24.20 36.75 -21.37
CA ARG A 910 24.10 35.47 -22.01
C ARG A 910 22.67 35.21 -22.48
N GLY A 911 22.53 34.39 -23.51
CA GLY A 911 21.24 34.00 -24.04
C GLY A 911 21.24 32.54 -24.50
N PRO A 912 20.21 32.11 -25.24
CA PRO A 912 20.03 30.70 -25.64
C PRO A 912 21.25 30.12 -26.34
N MET A 913 21.96 30.91 -27.15
CA MET A 913 23.15 30.46 -27.86
C MET A 913 24.31 30.14 -26.91
N TRP A 914 24.57 30.95 -25.86
CA TRP A 914 25.59 30.67 -24.85
C TRP A 914 25.28 29.40 -24.08
N TRP A 915 24.03 29.26 -23.63
CA TRP A 915 23.58 28.10 -22.85
C TRP A 915 23.63 26.80 -23.66
N ALA A 916 23.31 26.88 -24.98
CA ALA A 916 23.41 25.75 -25.89
C ALA A 916 24.85 25.29 -26.10
N PHE A 917 25.80 26.22 -26.24
CA PHE A 917 27.24 25.92 -26.37
C PHE A 917 27.82 25.38 -25.06
N GLU A 918 27.50 25.97 -23.94
CA GLU A 918 27.90 25.52 -22.60
C GLU A 918 27.37 24.11 -22.30
N SER A 919 26.15 23.79 -22.67
CA SER A 919 25.52 22.47 -22.50
C SER A 919 25.90 21.48 -23.61
N LYS A 920 26.67 21.88 -24.61
CA LYS A 920 27.10 21.09 -25.79
C LYS A 920 25.90 20.51 -26.59
N ASN A 921 24.81 21.21 -26.69
CA ASN A 921 23.55 20.81 -27.32
C ASN A 921 23.54 21.18 -28.81
N GLN A 922 24.12 20.34 -29.66
CA GLN A 922 24.31 20.62 -31.09
C GLN A 922 22.99 20.83 -31.86
N ASP A 923 21.92 20.10 -31.51
CA ASP A 923 20.63 20.24 -32.15
C ASP A 923 20.01 21.63 -31.86
N ILE A 924 20.11 22.09 -30.62
CA ILE A 924 19.65 23.42 -30.23
C ILE A 924 20.48 24.52 -30.85
N VAL A 925 21.80 24.36 -30.90
CA VAL A 925 22.70 25.30 -31.61
C VAL A 925 22.31 25.44 -33.08
N SER A 926 22.00 24.34 -33.76
CA SER A 926 21.56 24.34 -35.17
C SER A 926 20.23 25.11 -35.37
N ILE A 927 19.27 24.91 -34.43
CA ILE A 927 17.98 25.61 -34.47
C ILE A 927 18.17 27.12 -34.27
N LEU A 928 18.96 27.52 -33.29
CA LEU A 928 19.22 28.93 -32.98
C LEU A 928 20.04 29.61 -34.09
N MET A 929 20.98 28.90 -34.73
CA MET A 929 21.67 29.39 -35.92
C MET A 929 20.71 29.61 -37.09
N THR A 930 19.75 28.68 -37.30
CA THR A 930 18.71 28.79 -38.32
C THR A 930 17.78 29.99 -38.02
N ALA A 931 17.54 30.31 -36.76
CA ALA A 931 16.80 31.51 -36.34
C ALA A 931 17.62 32.81 -36.48
N GLY A 932 18.89 32.74 -36.84
CA GLY A 932 19.75 33.87 -37.10
C GLY A 932 20.39 34.48 -35.83
N VAL A 933 20.41 33.77 -34.72
CA VAL A 933 20.97 34.25 -33.43
C VAL A 933 22.50 34.32 -33.54
N PRO A 934 23.14 35.46 -33.20
CA PRO A 934 24.61 35.60 -33.26
C PRO A 934 25.34 34.63 -32.30
N HIS A 935 26.47 34.11 -32.78
CA HIS A 935 27.32 33.18 -31.97
C HIS A 935 28.70 33.75 -31.66
N SER A 936 28.98 34.98 -32.13
CA SER A 936 30.25 35.68 -31.97
C SER A 936 30.22 36.83 -30.97
N ASP A 937 29.02 37.22 -30.53
CA ASP A 937 28.82 38.35 -29.63
C ASP A 937 29.28 37.98 -28.20
N LYS A 938 29.58 38.98 -27.42
CA LYS A 938 30.17 38.83 -26.10
C LYS A 938 29.16 39.04 -24.99
N ASP A 939 29.30 38.24 -23.92
CA ASP A 939 28.58 38.45 -22.64
C ASP A 939 29.25 39.55 -21.82
N LYS A 940 28.74 39.80 -20.60
CA LYS A 940 29.27 40.79 -19.65
C LYS A 940 30.75 40.54 -19.25
N ASN A 941 31.22 39.29 -19.36
CA ASN A 941 32.59 38.88 -19.05
C ASN A 941 33.51 38.88 -20.29
N GLY A 942 33.00 39.28 -21.45
CA GLY A 942 33.74 39.33 -22.71
C GLY A 942 33.89 37.98 -23.41
N LEU A 943 33.11 36.94 -23.01
CA LEU A 943 33.11 35.60 -23.59
C LEU A 943 32.01 35.47 -24.64
N SER A 944 32.38 34.94 -25.82
CA SER A 944 31.40 34.57 -26.84
C SER A 944 30.92 33.12 -26.62
N PRO A 945 29.77 32.69 -27.20
CA PRO A 945 29.33 31.31 -27.18
C PRO A 945 30.42 30.32 -27.61
N VAL A 946 31.22 30.67 -28.61
CA VAL A 946 32.30 29.82 -29.16
C VAL A 946 33.48 29.66 -28.18
N ASP A 947 33.70 30.66 -27.34
CA ASP A 947 34.80 30.60 -26.37
C ASP A 947 34.49 29.58 -25.24
N LEU A 948 33.24 29.28 -24.97
CA LEU A 948 32.79 28.27 -24.00
C LEU A 948 33.09 26.82 -24.43
N LEU A 949 33.43 26.58 -25.67
CA LEU A 949 33.90 25.25 -26.14
C LEU A 949 35.39 24.99 -25.84
N LYS A 950 36.15 26.03 -25.44
CA LYS A 950 37.59 25.90 -25.22
C LYS A 950 37.95 25.57 -23.75
N GLU A 951 36.94 25.65 -22.87
CA GLU A 951 37.00 25.16 -21.50
C GLU A 951 36.31 23.79 -21.39
#